data_f86e32b89c2e03ff9101c9fa8712d9ab
#
_entry.id   f86e32b89c2e03ff9101c9fa8712d9ab
#
_cell.length_a   1.000
_cell.length_b   1.000
_cell.length_c   1.000
_cell.angle_alpha   90.00
_cell.angle_beta   90.00
_cell.angle_gamma   90.00
#
_symmetry.space_group_name_H-M   'P 1'
#
loop_
_entity.id
_entity.type
_entity.pdbx_description
1 polymer ?
#
loop_
_entity_poly.entity_id
_entity_poly.type
_entity_poly.pdbx_seq_one_letter_code
_entity_poly.pdbx_strand_id
1 'polypeptide(L)'
;MPYEPIPIMLSKAKRTMYNLQQSIYEPVSALTVTAWVTKEPVPFADRESGRRIRLQPGDKWGELWDCAWFHFEGVVPEAQKGRKVVLLIDVNGELCLVDQEGTPLQGLTNVNSEFDTRLGLPGKRVVDVSPAARGGEVIDLWADAGCNDLFGKFRGGTLREAVIAVCHEEIRKLYYDFEVLIDLAEQLPDTSARKAQICQALYEASNMLSVIDDERARLAGDRLAPELARRGGDPAITVSAIGHAHIDLAWLWPIRETIRKGARTFATALRNMEKYPDYVFGASQPQLYQWIKERYPKLYDQVKRRVEEGRWEVQGAMWVEPDTNLSGGEALVRQIVYGKRFFRDEFGVDVKVLWLPDAFGYTGSLPQLLKKSGVDYMMTQKLSWNVYNTHPHHSFLWEGIDGSRVLAHLPPEDTYNSPAAPRSLVKIEQNYADKNVSKHALMLFGIGDGGGGPGEEHLERLVRERNLSGLPPVVQEPSLAFFRRLEAEASRFPAFKGELYLEKHQGTLTTQARNKRYNRKMEKSLRELEFAASLLWALGGAAYPGEKLEAIWKEVLLYQFHDILPGSSITRVHRESLERYERLFAQVRGMIRETYARVAALTGWSGEPVLFNSLPWDRQEWVEWNGGWHYVHVPAMGYRTLKEAARPRSVDGLAAADGSLENDFLSVRFDEDGGIVSVYDKRLGREALHPGEKANVFTVYHDDGDAWDFPRDYREHAAGTMKLRRAVYSVDGPKAYVEQEYEYGESRLKQKIALTAGSPLLVFETEADWRESGKMLRVAFPTGIHSDHANCEIQFGYLKRPTTRNTMFEYARDEICAHHYIDLSQPDYGVALLNDCKYGHSALGHVLDLNLLRSPSYPDPEADRAVHTFTYALYPHEGDVVHAGVYRKGYELNVPLTLVEAQEPPASAVREPVQLVGVDHPHVMVEAVKKAEDSDHLIVRLYETAGTAARATVRFGLPCAAIEEADLLENPIGVLRENGSQVELRFAPFEVKTIRARISG
;
A
#
# COMPACT_ATOMS: atom_id res chain seq x y z
N MET A 1 43.15 -37.34 -26.97
CA MET A 1 43.57 -36.64 -25.73
C MET A 1 42.49 -36.93 -24.71
N PRO A 2 42.83 -37.14 -23.44
CA PRO A 2 41.82 -37.21 -22.40
C PRO A 2 41.05 -35.90 -22.36
N TYR A 3 39.71 -35.93 -22.15
CA TYR A 3 38.87 -34.73 -22.00
C TYR A 3 39.21 -34.05 -20.67
N GLU A 4 39.20 -32.73 -20.67
CA GLU A 4 39.30 -31.96 -19.42
C GLU A 4 38.10 -32.21 -18.52
N PRO A 5 38.26 -32.26 -17.19
CA PRO A 5 37.17 -32.38 -16.27
C PRO A 5 36.19 -31.17 -16.35
N ILE A 6 34.90 -31.44 -16.21
CA ILE A 6 33.85 -30.40 -16.26
C ILE A 6 34.16 -29.18 -15.38
N PRO A 7 34.62 -29.31 -14.12
CA PRO A 7 34.95 -28.13 -13.30
C PRO A 7 36.06 -27.25 -13.90
N ILE A 8 37.06 -27.86 -14.58
CA ILE A 8 38.15 -27.12 -15.25
C ILE A 8 37.60 -26.36 -16.46
N MET A 9 36.75 -27.04 -17.28
CA MET A 9 36.09 -26.41 -18.43
C MET A 9 35.21 -25.22 -18.03
N LEU A 10 34.38 -25.36 -16.99
CA LEU A 10 33.55 -24.26 -16.46
C LEU A 10 34.42 -23.11 -15.86
N SER A 11 35.45 -23.42 -15.12
CA SER A 11 36.36 -22.40 -14.59
C SER A 11 37.02 -21.57 -15.69
N LYS A 12 37.44 -22.24 -16.77
CA LYS A 12 37.97 -21.56 -17.97
C LYS A 12 36.92 -20.71 -18.66
N ALA A 13 35.70 -21.26 -18.85
CA ALA A 13 34.61 -20.55 -19.48
C ALA A 13 34.21 -19.26 -18.68
N LYS A 14 34.14 -19.35 -17.33
CA LYS A 14 33.86 -18.19 -16.47
C LYS A 14 34.94 -17.12 -16.59
N ARG A 15 36.21 -17.53 -16.63
CA ARG A 15 37.33 -16.60 -16.85
C ARG A 15 37.25 -15.94 -18.22
N THR A 16 36.91 -16.71 -19.27
CA THR A 16 36.73 -16.19 -20.61
C THR A 16 35.57 -15.21 -20.66
N MET A 17 34.44 -15.52 -20.04
CA MET A 17 33.27 -14.63 -19.94
C MET A 17 33.64 -13.30 -19.26
N TYR A 18 34.42 -13.35 -18.16
CA TYR A 18 34.91 -12.11 -17.52
C TYR A 18 35.78 -11.29 -18.46
N ASN A 19 36.70 -11.91 -19.22
CA ASN A 19 37.56 -11.19 -20.17
C ASN A 19 36.72 -10.61 -21.34
N LEU A 20 35.74 -11.33 -21.84
CA LEU A 20 34.81 -10.84 -22.85
C LEU A 20 34.07 -9.58 -22.36
N GLN A 21 33.54 -9.60 -21.15
CA GLN A 21 32.87 -8.45 -20.53
C GLN A 21 33.74 -7.19 -20.53
N GLN A 22 35.05 -7.34 -20.17
CA GLN A 22 35.98 -6.22 -20.17
C GLN A 22 36.36 -5.71 -21.58
N SER A 23 36.11 -6.50 -22.60
CA SER A 23 36.45 -6.21 -23.99
C SER A 23 35.28 -5.73 -24.86
N ILE A 24 34.07 -5.62 -24.30
CA ILE A 24 32.88 -5.19 -25.05
C ILE A 24 33.04 -3.74 -25.56
N TYR A 25 33.61 -2.87 -24.73
CA TYR A 25 33.74 -1.44 -25.02
C TYR A 25 35.18 -1.01 -25.04
N GLU A 26 35.58 -0.29 -26.09
CA GLU A 26 36.90 0.33 -26.25
C GLU A 26 36.77 1.86 -26.14
N PRO A 27 37.14 2.47 -25.00
CA PRO A 27 37.14 3.94 -24.86
C PRO A 27 38.08 4.59 -25.88
N VAL A 28 37.58 5.61 -26.59
CA VAL A 28 38.37 6.30 -27.69
C VAL A 28 38.54 7.79 -27.46
N SER A 29 37.66 8.44 -26.69
CA SER A 29 37.76 9.84 -26.34
C SER A 29 36.99 10.16 -25.07
N ALA A 30 37.49 11.13 -24.29
CA ALA A 30 36.76 11.62 -23.13
C ALA A 30 35.71 12.67 -23.54
N LEU A 31 34.60 12.70 -22.77
CA LEU A 31 33.61 13.77 -22.85
C LEU A 31 34.00 14.94 -21.94
N THR A 32 33.67 16.17 -22.33
CA THR A 32 33.66 17.32 -21.44
C THR A 32 32.38 17.26 -20.61
N VAL A 33 32.47 17.37 -19.27
CA VAL A 33 31.35 17.27 -18.35
C VAL A 33 31.22 18.54 -17.54
N THR A 34 30.06 19.17 -17.62
CA THR A 34 29.66 20.29 -16.75
C THR A 34 28.39 19.94 -16.01
N ALA A 35 28.31 20.26 -14.70
CA ALA A 35 27.11 20.05 -13.92
C ALA A 35 26.68 21.33 -13.19
N TRP A 36 25.37 21.51 -13.03
CA TRP A 36 24.74 22.57 -12.23
C TRP A 36 23.99 21.93 -11.07
N VAL A 37 24.54 22.02 -9.87
CA VAL A 37 24.05 21.32 -8.68
C VAL A 37 23.08 22.18 -7.89
N THR A 38 21.94 21.59 -7.52
CA THR A 38 20.87 22.18 -6.71
C THR A 38 20.50 21.26 -5.56
N LYS A 39 19.80 21.80 -4.54
CA LYS A 39 19.28 21.00 -3.42
C LYS A 39 17.94 20.32 -3.73
N GLU A 40 17.15 20.94 -4.58
CA GLU A 40 15.87 20.43 -5.06
C GLU A 40 15.90 20.36 -6.60
N PRO A 41 15.09 19.46 -7.22
CA PRO A 41 15.00 19.36 -8.67
C PRO A 41 14.49 20.67 -9.28
N VAL A 42 15.11 21.10 -10.36
CA VAL A 42 14.64 22.26 -11.15
C VAL A 42 14.23 21.80 -12.56
N PRO A 43 13.23 22.45 -13.18
CA PRO A 43 12.80 22.09 -14.52
C PRO A 43 13.90 22.34 -15.55
N PHE A 44 13.79 21.70 -16.75
CA PHE A 44 14.76 21.81 -17.82
C PHE A 44 15.03 23.26 -18.25
N ALA A 45 14.02 24.12 -18.20
CA ALA A 45 14.19 25.55 -18.53
C ALA A 45 15.18 26.26 -17.59
N ASP A 46 15.27 25.80 -16.32
CA ASP A 46 16.12 26.37 -15.28
C ASP A 46 17.38 25.53 -15.02
N ARG A 47 17.76 24.64 -15.94
CA ARG A 47 18.83 23.65 -15.76
C ARG A 47 20.21 24.24 -15.42
N GLU A 48 20.43 25.49 -15.73
CA GLU A 48 21.69 26.20 -15.45
C GLU A 48 21.65 27.08 -14.19
N SER A 49 20.57 27.02 -13.40
CA SER A 49 20.37 27.88 -12.22
C SER A 49 21.19 27.44 -10.99
N GLY A 50 21.75 26.23 -11.01
CA GLY A 50 22.51 25.66 -9.89
C GLY A 50 23.97 26.15 -9.81
N ARG A 51 24.69 25.59 -8.81
CA ARG A 51 26.14 25.81 -8.68
C ARG A 51 26.86 25.07 -9.82
N ARG A 52 27.42 25.83 -10.77
CA ARG A 52 28.16 25.27 -11.90
C ARG A 52 29.52 24.69 -11.49
N ILE A 53 29.80 23.46 -11.92
CA ILE A 53 31.06 22.76 -11.72
C ILE A 53 31.47 22.06 -13.01
N ARG A 54 32.78 22.05 -13.31
CA ARG A 54 33.35 21.24 -14.38
C ARG A 54 33.98 20.00 -13.74
N LEU A 55 33.71 18.83 -14.30
CA LEU A 55 34.05 17.55 -13.67
C LEU A 55 34.99 16.72 -14.54
N GLN A 56 35.87 16.01 -13.87
CA GLN A 56 36.67 14.92 -14.42
C GLN A 56 36.39 13.62 -13.64
N PRO A 57 36.65 12.43 -14.23
CA PRO A 57 36.54 11.18 -13.49
C PRO A 57 37.32 11.24 -12.16
N GLY A 58 36.64 10.91 -11.08
CA GLY A 58 37.12 11.02 -9.70
C GLY A 58 36.59 12.25 -8.94
N ASP A 59 36.08 13.25 -9.60
CA ASP A 59 35.56 14.46 -8.96
C ASP A 59 34.17 14.20 -8.32
N LYS A 60 33.97 14.73 -7.11
CA LYS A 60 32.71 14.71 -6.41
C LYS A 60 31.80 15.87 -6.86
N TRP A 61 30.53 15.58 -7.18
CA TRP A 61 29.57 16.57 -7.63
C TRP A 61 28.45 16.88 -6.64
N GLY A 62 28.09 15.93 -5.75
CA GLY A 62 26.96 16.12 -4.84
C GLY A 62 27.05 15.27 -3.58
N GLU A 63 26.12 15.55 -2.67
CA GLU A 63 25.83 14.76 -1.46
C GLU A 63 24.49 14.06 -1.63
N LEU A 64 24.16 13.13 -0.72
CA LEU A 64 22.87 12.42 -0.76
C LEU A 64 21.70 13.40 -0.90
N TRP A 65 20.84 13.11 -1.87
CA TRP A 65 19.67 13.90 -2.30
C TRP A 65 19.95 15.23 -3.00
N ASP A 66 21.20 15.58 -3.28
CA ASP A 66 21.48 16.70 -4.21
C ASP A 66 20.99 16.33 -5.61
N CYS A 67 20.58 17.34 -6.35
CA CYS A 67 20.15 17.23 -7.73
C CYS A 67 21.13 17.95 -8.63
N ALA A 68 21.21 17.56 -9.89
CA ALA A 68 22.02 18.30 -10.84
C ALA A 68 21.50 18.12 -12.26
N TRP A 69 21.73 19.15 -13.08
CA TRP A 69 21.70 18.99 -14.53
C TRP A 69 23.13 18.82 -15.04
N PHE A 70 23.34 17.75 -15.79
CA PHE A 70 24.61 17.44 -16.43
C PHE A 70 24.57 17.79 -17.92
N HIS A 71 25.67 18.33 -18.45
CA HIS A 71 25.89 18.55 -19.85
C HIS A 71 27.16 17.79 -20.29
N PHE A 72 26.99 16.91 -21.27
CA PHE A 72 28.05 16.08 -21.84
C PHE A 72 28.33 16.51 -23.27
N GLU A 73 29.57 16.93 -23.54
CA GLU A 73 29.97 17.47 -24.84
C GLU A 73 31.16 16.69 -25.40
N GLY A 74 31.18 16.46 -26.71
CA GLY A 74 32.28 15.77 -27.36
C GLY A 74 32.12 15.68 -28.89
N VAL A 75 33.09 15.08 -29.52
CA VAL A 75 33.06 14.82 -30.99
C VAL A 75 33.59 13.40 -31.21
N VAL A 76 32.88 12.62 -32.00
CA VAL A 76 33.31 11.27 -32.37
C VAL A 76 34.55 11.39 -33.26
N PRO A 77 35.69 10.72 -32.87
CA PRO A 77 36.91 10.84 -33.69
C PRO A 77 36.72 10.26 -35.10
N GLU A 78 37.29 10.91 -36.10
CA GLU A 78 37.25 10.49 -37.50
C GLU A 78 37.74 9.07 -37.74
N ALA A 79 38.70 8.59 -36.90
CA ALA A 79 39.25 7.23 -36.95
C ALA A 79 38.19 6.14 -36.65
N GLN A 80 37.03 6.51 -36.10
CA GLN A 80 35.95 5.53 -35.73
C GLN A 80 34.90 5.38 -36.84
N LYS A 81 35.16 5.92 -38.02
CA LYS A 81 34.26 5.77 -39.18
C LYS A 81 33.95 4.32 -39.49
N GLY A 82 32.66 3.98 -39.63
CA GLY A 82 32.13 2.65 -39.88
C GLY A 82 31.98 1.75 -38.64
N ARG A 83 32.43 2.20 -37.43
CA ARG A 83 32.33 1.47 -36.20
C ARG A 83 31.03 1.84 -35.47
N LYS A 84 30.49 0.89 -34.68
CA LYS A 84 29.42 1.19 -33.73
C LYS A 84 29.99 2.00 -32.56
N VAL A 85 29.44 3.20 -32.35
CA VAL A 85 29.88 4.14 -31.32
C VAL A 85 28.79 4.30 -30.27
N VAL A 86 29.20 4.26 -29.00
CA VAL A 86 28.36 4.46 -27.81
C VAL A 86 29.04 5.46 -26.88
N LEU A 87 28.28 5.98 -25.91
CA LEU A 87 28.85 6.67 -24.76
C LEU A 87 28.74 5.73 -23.55
N LEU A 88 29.75 5.81 -22.69
CA LEU A 88 29.74 5.20 -21.37
C LEU A 88 29.69 6.33 -20.35
N ILE A 89 28.61 6.40 -19.60
CA ILE A 89 28.36 7.47 -18.62
C ILE A 89 27.99 6.86 -17.28
N ASP A 90 28.76 7.19 -16.26
CA ASP A 90 28.54 6.82 -14.87
C ASP A 90 28.83 8.01 -13.95
N VAL A 91 27.76 8.65 -13.48
CA VAL A 91 27.86 9.76 -12.51
C VAL A 91 27.78 9.27 -11.06
N ASN A 92 27.73 7.97 -10.85
CA ASN A 92 27.53 7.33 -9.54
C ASN A 92 26.30 7.92 -8.82
N GLY A 93 25.18 7.87 -9.51
CA GLY A 93 23.87 8.35 -9.13
C GLY A 93 22.84 7.89 -10.15
N GLU A 94 21.60 8.32 -10.03
CA GLU A 94 20.57 8.09 -11.03
C GLU A 94 20.51 9.24 -12.04
N LEU A 95 20.57 8.91 -13.31
CA LEU A 95 20.62 9.89 -14.41
C LEU A 95 19.49 9.64 -15.42
N CYS A 96 18.88 10.67 -15.92
CA CYS A 96 17.91 10.64 -17.03
C CYS A 96 18.37 11.52 -18.17
N LEU A 97 18.74 10.93 -19.30
CA LEU A 97 19.01 11.67 -20.54
C LEU A 97 17.73 12.30 -21.06
N VAL A 98 17.82 13.53 -21.58
CA VAL A 98 16.72 14.24 -22.17
C VAL A 98 17.07 14.76 -23.56
N ASP A 99 16.03 15.02 -24.38
CA ASP A 99 16.19 15.70 -25.67
C ASP A 99 16.38 17.21 -25.49
N GLN A 100 16.48 17.94 -26.59
CA GLN A 100 16.66 19.41 -26.62
C GLN A 100 15.46 20.20 -26.05
N GLU A 101 14.35 19.52 -25.75
CA GLU A 101 13.13 20.10 -25.18
C GLU A 101 12.90 19.62 -23.73
N GLY A 102 13.79 18.77 -23.20
CA GLY A 102 13.72 18.23 -21.84
C GLY A 102 12.87 16.96 -21.71
N THR A 103 12.50 16.31 -22.84
CA THR A 103 11.77 15.04 -22.80
C THR A 103 12.71 13.89 -22.41
N PRO A 104 12.36 13.06 -21.42
CA PRO A 104 13.14 11.88 -21.05
C PRO A 104 13.33 10.89 -22.20
N LEU A 105 14.58 10.50 -22.45
CA LEU A 105 14.98 9.57 -23.51
C LEU A 105 15.40 8.20 -22.98
N GLN A 106 16.19 8.19 -21.90
CA GLN A 106 16.75 6.98 -21.32
C GLN A 106 17.25 7.24 -19.90
N GLY A 107 16.95 6.31 -19.00
CA GLY A 107 17.55 6.28 -17.66
C GLY A 107 18.92 5.59 -17.68
N LEU A 108 19.87 6.17 -16.98
CA LEU A 108 21.17 5.55 -16.69
C LEU A 108 21.30 5.42 -15.18
N THR A 109 21.32 4.20 -14.70
CA THR A 109 21.40 3.92 -13.26
C THR A 109 22.52 2.94 -13.03
N ASN A 110 23.46 3.31 -12.20
CA ASN A 110 24.49 2.39 -11.73
C ASN A 110 24.00 1.79 -10.44
N VAL A 111 23.62 0.53 -10.52
CA VAL A 111 23.09 -0.20 -9.39
C VAL A 111 24.22 -0.65 -8.51
N ASN A 112 24.37 0.01 -7.35
CA ASN A 112 25.11 -0.49 -6.22
C ASN A 112 24.12 -0.80 -5.09
N SER A 113 23.31 -1.85 -5.27
CA SER A 113 22.49 -2.35 -4.19
C SER A 113 23.38 -2.97 -3.11
N GLU A 114 23.18 -2.56 -1.86
CA GLU A 114 23.89 -3.20 -0.72
C GLU A 114 23.30 -4.58 -0.39
N PHE A 115 22.06 -4.89 -0.79
CA PHE A 115 21.42 -6.16 -0.49
C PHE A 115 21.46 -7.17 -1.65
N ASP A 116 21.66 -6.75 -2.89
CA ASP A 116 22.09 -7.65 -3.98
C ASP A 116 23.02 -6.94 -4.96
N THR A 117 24.31 -7.14 -4.77
CA THR A 117 25.35 -6.53 -5.61
C THR A 117 25.39 -7.07 -7.04
N ARG A 118 24.63 -8.14 -7.35
CA ARG A 118 24.55 -8.73 -8.69
C ARG A 118 23.31 -8.23 -9.46
N LEU A 119 22.33 -7.66 -8.77
CA LEU A 119 21.15 -7.13 -9.38
C LEU A 119 21.50 -5.95 -10.29
N GLY A 120 21.12 -6.03 -11.57
CA GLY A 120 21.35 -4.98 -12.55
C GLY A 120 22.77 -4.82 -13.10
N LEU A 121 23.64 -5.78 -12.87
CA LEU A 121 24.95 -5.79 -13.57
C LEU A 121 24.79 -6.24 -15.04
N PRO A 122 25.49 -5.60 -15.97
CA PRO A 122 26.60 -4.66 -15.86
C PRO A 122 26.25 -3.19 -15.57
N GLY A 123 24.99 -2.88 -15.36
CA GLY A 123 24.49 -1.54 -15.10
C GLY A 123 24.06 -0.77 -16.36
N LYS A 124 23.11 0.17 -16.18
CA LYS A 124 22.57 1.00 -17.28
C LYS A 124 23.44 2.23 -17.49
N ARG A 125 24.56 2.10 -18.17
CA ARG A 125 25.52 3.16 -18.42
C ARG A 125 25.79 3.45 -19.90
N VAL A 126 25.19 2.68 -20.81
CA VAL A 126 25.48 2.72 -22.25
C VAL A 126 24.44 3.54 -22.97
N VAL A 127 24.90 4.49 -23.78
CA VAL A 127 24.06 5.31 -24.66
C VAL A 127 24.48 5.10 -26.11
N ASP A 128 23.56 4.64 -26.96
CA ASP A 128 23.85 4.49 -28.40
C ASP A 128 24.00 5.85 -29.07
N VAL A 129 25.06 6.00 -29.84
CA VAL A 129 25.31 7.18 -30.69
C VAL A 129 25.05 6.85 -32.15
N SER A 130 25.74 5.84 -32.69
CA SER A 130 25.58 5.45 -34.10
C SER A 130 25.92 3.98 -34.27
N PRO A 131 25.10 3.22 -35.04
CA PRO A 131 25.43 1.83 -35.40
C PRO A 131 26.62 1.75 -36.38
N ALA A 132 26.90 2.83 -37.14
CA ALA A 132 28.05 2.98 -38.04
C ALA A 132 28.43 4.45 -38.15
N ALA A 133 29.36 4.89 -37.33
CA ALA A 133 29.76 6.28 -37.22
C ALA A 133 30.31 6.83 -38.56
N ARG A 134 30.05 8.10 -38.84
CA ARG A 134 30.59 8.81 -39.99
C ARG A 134 31.95 9.44 -39.67
N GLY A 135 32.24 9.67 -38.41
CA GLY A 135 33.32 10.51 -37.92
C GLY A 135 32.89 11.98 -37.84
N GLY A 136 33.25 12.66 -36.78
CA GLY A 136 32.87 14.05 -36.56
C GLY A 136 31.45 14.28 -36.02
N GLU A 137 30.68 13.27 -35.62
CA GLU A 137 29.41 13.48 -34.95
C GLU A 137 29.60 14.26 -33.64
N VAL A 138 28.82 15.32 -33.46
CA VAL A 138 28.83 16.17 -32.30
C VAL A 138 27.96 15.52 -31.22
N ILE A 139 28.49 15.36 -30.03
CA ILE A 139 27.76 14.95 -28.81
C ILE A 139 27.42 16.22 -28.05
N ASP A 140 26.14 16.43 -27.79
CA ASP A 140 25.58 17.55 -27.03
C ASP A 140 24.35 17.01 -26.26
N LEU A 141 24.57 16.48 -25.04
CA LEU A 141 23.58 15.78 -24.29
C LEU A 141 23.36 16.41 -22.92
N TRP A 142 22.08 16.56 -22.56
CA TRP A 142 21.65 16.98 -21.24
C TRP A 142 21.05 15.84 -20.47
N ALA A 143 21.26 15.86 -19.13
CA ALA A 143 20.70 14.83 -18.26
C ALA A 143 20.34 15.38 -16.89
N ASP A 144 19.17 14.97 -16.37
CA ASP A 144 18.72 15.21 -15.00
C ASP A 144 19.27 14.13 -14.06
N ALA A 145 19.97 14.53 -13.00
CA ALA A 145 20.63 13.62 -12.06
C ALA A 145 20.16 13.76 -10.63
N GLY A 146 19.97 12.63 -9.95
CA GLY A 146 19.81 12.52 -8.52
C GLY A 146 21.06 11.91 -7.87
N CYS A 147 21.58 12.55 -6.83
CA CYS A 147 22.71 12.06 -6.05
C CYS A 147 22.23 11.00 -5.04
N ASN A 148 21.73 9.89 -5.55
CA ASN A 148 21.23 8.74 -4.80
C ASN A 148 21.43 7.48 -5.66
N ASP A 149 21.49 6.33 -5.00
CA ASP A 149 21.36 5.05 -5.71
C ASP A 149 19.90 4.64 -5.88
N LEU A 150 19.68 3.50 -6.51
CA LEU A 150 18.34 2.98 -6.79
C LEU A 150 17.53 2.70 -5.50
N PHE A 151 18.20 2.36 -4.40
CA PHE A 151 17.59 1.95 -3.13
C PHE A 151 17.74 2.99 -2.00
N GLY A 152 18.09 4.24 -2.32
CA GLY A 152 18.19 5.33 -1.35
C GLY A 152 19.38 5.26 -0.41
N LYS A 153 20.23 4.22 -0.50
CA LYS A 153 21.48 4.11 0.24
C LYS A 153 22.62 4.53 -0.67
N PHE A 154 23.32 5.59 -0.30
CA PHE A 154 24.30 6.14 -1.19
C PHE A 154 25.65 6.40 -0.57
N ARG A 155 26.70 5.94 -1.29
CA ARG A 155 28.09 6.25 -1.00
C ARG A 155 28.74 6.78 -2.28
N GLY A 156 28.64 8.06 -2.59
CA GLY A 156 29.24 8.50 -3.81
C GLY A 156 28.96 9.94 -4.22
N GLY A 157 28.26 10.18 -5.34
CA GLY A 157 28.18 11.48 -6.02
C GLY A 157 29.46 11.84 -6.73
N THR A 158 30.17 10.83 -7.25
CA THR A 158 31.47 10.98 -7.92
C THR A 158 31.32 10.61 -9.39
N LEU A 159 31.72 11.49 -10.31
CA LEU A 159 31.80 11.13 -11.72
C LEU A 159 32.82 9.99 -11.89
N ARG A 160 32.35 8.81 -12.34
CA ARG A 160 33.22 7.64 -12.55
C ARG A 160 33.68 7.52 -13.98
N GLU A 161 32.78 7.75 -14.94
CA GLU A 161 33.05 7.55 -16.35
C GLU A 161 32.22 8.52 -17.22
N ALA A 162 32.85 9.11 -18.23
CA ALA A 162 32.18 9.87 -19.27
C ALA A 162 33.05 9.83 -20.53
N VAL A 163 32.84 8.82 -21.37
CA VAL A 163 33.72 8.59 -22.55
C VAL A 163 32.89 8.21 -23.78
N ILE A 164 33.43 8.53 -24.97
CA ILE A 164 33.04 7.97 -26.25
C ILE A 164 33.76 6.62 -26.40
N ALA A 165 33.05 5.57 -26.74
CA ALA A 165 33.61 4.23 -26.88
C ALA A 165 33.11 3.55 -28.15
N VAL A 166 33.92 2.66 -28.69
CA VAL A 166 33.48 1.67 -29.68
C VAL A 166 32.85 0.48 -28.99
N CYS A 167 31.71 0.01 -29.50
CA CYS A 167 31.08 -1.22 -29.04
C CYS A 167 31.38 -2.36 -29.99
N HIS A 168 32.03 -3.41 -29.47
CA HIS A 168 32.31 -4.66 -30.21
C HIS A 168 31.10 -5.60 -30.11
N GLU A 169 30.21 -5.56 -31.13
CA GLU A 169 28.93 -6.27 -31.08
C GLU A 169 29.08 -7.80 -31.05
N GLU A 170 30.07 -8.37 -31.76
CA GLU A 170 30.31 -9.81 -31.75
C GLU A 170 30.82 -10.28 -30.37
N ILE A 171 31.66 -9.45 -29.71
CA ILE A 171 32.13 -9.72 -28.34
C ILE A 171 30.96 -9.62 -27.35
N ARG A 172 30.10 -8.61 -27.50
CA ARG A 172 28.92 -8.45 -26.66
C ARG A 172 27.94 -9.62 -26.79
N LYS A 173 27.66 -10.04 -28.02
CA LYS A 173 26.80 -11.20 -28.29
C LYS A 173 27.37 -12.47 -27.66
N LEU A 174 28.66 -12.72 -27.88
CA LEU A 174 29.35 -13.89 -27.34
C LEU A 174 29.37 -13.90 -25.82
N TYR A 175 29.51 -12.71 -25.17
CA TYR A 175 29.42 -12.59 -23.70
C TYR A 175 28.10 -13.18 -23.17
N TYR A 176 26.95 -12.80 -23.74
CA TYR A 176 25.64 -13.34 -23.31
C TYR A 176 25.45 -14.81 -23.70
N ASP A 177 26.05 -15.27 -24.80
CA ASP A 177 26.04 -16.69 -25.16
C ASP A 177 26.78 -17.51 -24.09
N PHE A 178 27.94 -17.05 -23.61
CA PHE A 178 28.66 -17.65 -22.50
C PHE A 178 27.87 -17.58 -21.20
N GLU A 179 27.28 -16.45 -20.86
CA GLU A 179 26.55 -16.23 -19.62
C GLU A 179 25.39 -17.23 -19.50
N VAL A 180 24.53 -17.33 -20.53
CA VAL A 180 23.39 -18.22 -20.53
C VAL A 180 23.80 -19.69 -20.49
N LEU A 181 24.80 -20.10 -21.28
CA LEU A 181 25.23 -21.50 -21.32
C LEU A 181 25.97 -21.90 -20.03
N ILE A 182 26.74 -21.03 -19.40
CA ILE A 182 27.38 -21.30 -18.12
C ILE A 182 26.33 -21.48 -17.02
N ASP A 183 25.39 -20.52 -16.91
CA ASP A 183 24.32 -20.60 -15.90
C ASP A 183 23.48 -21.87 -16.12
N LEU A 184 23.08 -22.21 -17.37
CA LEU A 184 22.37 -23.45 -17.66
C LEU A 184 23.20 -24.67 -17.24
N ALA A 185 24.49 -24.71 -17.56
CA ALA A 185 25.34 -25.84 -17.18
C ALA A 185 25.44 -26.02 -15.66
N GLU A 186 25.40 -24.93 -14.90
CA GLU A 186 25.41 -24.97 -13.43
C GLU A 186 24.10 -25.54 -12.86
N GLN A 187 22.96 -25.35 -13.54
CA GLN A 187 21.66 -25.87 -13.10
C GLN A 187 21.47 -27.36 -13.45
N LEU A 188 22.16 -27.86 -14.46
CA LEU A 188 22.00 -29.25 -14.90
C LEU A 188 22.74 -30.23 -13.98
N PRO A 189 22.18 -31.44 -13.73
CA PRO A 189 22.85 -32.49 -12.98
C PRO A 189 24.23 -32.87 -13.55
N ASP A 190 25.18 -33.22 -12.71
CA ASP A 190 26.54 -33.61 -13.14
C ASP A 190 26.57 -34.84 -14.06
N THR A 191 25.56 -35.70 -13.95
CA THR A 191 25.37 -36.88 -14.82
C THR A 191 24.72 -36.55 -16.17
N SER A 192 24.35 -35.28 -16.39
CA SER A 192 23.67 -34.85 -17.61
C SER A 192 24.63 -34.84 -18.82
N ALA A 193 24.28 -35.58 -19.88
CA ALA A 193 24.96 -35.50 -21.17
C ALA A 193 24.89 -34.05 -21.74
N ARG A 194 23.78 -33.36 -21.50
CA ARG A 194 23.59 -31.98 -21.94
C ARG A 194 24.61 -31.03 -21.28
N LYS A 195 24.83 -31.18 -19.97
CA LYS A 195 25.87 -30.44 -19.24
C LYS A 195 27.24 -30.66 -19.83
N ALA A 196 27.63 -31.93 -20.05
CA ALA A 196 28.92 -32.27 -20.61
C ALA A 196 29.13 -31.66 -22.01
N GLN A 197 28.10 -31.69 -22.88
CA GLN A 197 28.15 -31.10 -24.21
C GLN A 197 28.31 -29.58 -24.19
N ILE A 198 27.54 -28.89 -23.32
CA ILE A 198 27.67 -27.42 -23.10
C ILE A 198 29.07 -27.07 -22.62
N CYS A 199 29.57 -27.77 -21.59
CA CYS A 199 30.91 -27.51 -21.04
C CYS A 199 32.02 -27.72 -22.06
N GLN A 200 31.89 -28.75 -22.91
CA GLN A 200 32.88 -29.05 -24.01
C GLN A 200 32.85 -27.90 -25.03
N ALA A 201 31.63 -27.47 -25.46
CA ALA A 201 31.48 -26.36 -26.41
C ALA A 201 32.05 -25.04 -25.88
N LEU A 202 31.74 -24.70 -24.60
CA LEU A 202 32.30 -23.53 -23.93
C LEU A 202 33.82 -23.59 -23.82
N TYR A 203 34.41 -24.78 -23.53
CA TYR A 203 35.83 -24.97 -23.45
C TYR A 203 36.50 -24.77 -24.80
N GLU A 204 35.94 -25.34 -25.89
CA GLU A 204 36.43 -25.17 -27.26
C GLU A 204 36.36 -23.71 -27.72
N ALA A 205 35.20 -23.06 -27.51
CA ALA A 205 35.05 -21.65 -27.80
C ALA A 205 36.06 -20.77 -27.03
N SER A 206 36.29 -21.09 -25.74
CA SER A 206 37.31 -20.41 -24.93
C SER A 206 38.73 -20.56 -25.49
N ASN A 207 39.05 -21.72 -26.08
CA ASN A 207 40.38 -21.97 -26.69
C ASN A 207 40.60 -21.15 -27.96
N MET A 208 39.53 -20.71 -28.65
CA MET A 208 39.61 -19.87 -29.84
C MET A 208 39.96 -18.41 -29.54
N LEU A 209 39.78 -18.00 -28.28
CA LEU A 209 39.88 -16.61 -27.81
C LEU A 209 41.26 -16.30 -27.15
N SER A 210 42.33 -16.74 -27.79
CA SER A 210 43.70 -16.35 -27.36
C SER A 210 43.97 -14.84 -27.47
N VAL A 211 43.31 -14.20 -28.44
CA VAL A 211 43.12 -12.76 -28.58
C VAL A 211 41.61 -12.53 -28.67
N ILE A 212 41.10 -11.53 -28.03
CA ILE A 212 39.69 -11.17 -28.08
C ILE A 212 39.53 -10.03 -29.07
N ASP A 213 38.91 -10.36 -30.22
CA ASP A 213 38.52 -9.45 -31.27
C ASP A 213 37.17 -9.92 -31.90
N ASP A 214 36.50 -9.07 -32.68
CA ASP A 214 35.19 -9.38 -33.26
C ASP A 214 35.21 -10.60 -34.19
N GLU A 215 36.28 -10.85 -34.95
CA GLU A 215 36.39 -12.01 -35.84
C GLU A 215 36.45 -13.32 -35.04
N ARG A 216 37.31 -13.38 -34.03
CA ARG A 216 37.42 -14.55 -33.17
C ARG A 216 36.18 -14.74 -32.31
N ALA A 217 35.59 -13.65 -31.84
CA ALA A 217 34.31 -13.72 -31.11
C ALA A 217 33.20 -14.31 -31.99
N ARG A 218 33.09 -13.92 -33.25
CA ARG A 218 32.14 -14.50 -34.18
C ARG A 218 32.37 -16.00 -34.38
N LEU A 219 33.63 -16.42 -34.64
CA LEU A 219 33.98 -17.85 -34.81
C LEU A 219 33.69 -18.67 -33.53
N ALA A 220 33.97 -18.14 -32.36
CA ALA A 220 33.64 -18.78 -31.09
C ALA A 220 32.10 -18.85 -30.89
N GLY A 221 31.36 -17.84 -31.29
CA GLY A 221 29.90 -17.82 -31.30
C GLY A 221 29.31 -18.90 -32.24
N ASP A 222 29.87 -19.06 -33.43
CA ASP A 222 29.50 -20.12 -34.35
C ASP A 222 29.68 -21.52 -33.75
N ARG A 223 30.68 -21.70 -32.88
CA ARG A 223 30.89 -22.96 -32.11
C ARG A 223 29.82 -23.17 -31.04
N LEU A 224 29.29 -22.13 -30.42
CA LEU A 224 28.23 -22.22 -29.41
C LEU A 224 26.81 -22.28 -30.01
N ALA A 225 26.63 -21.77 -31.22
CA ALA A 225 25.31 -21.68 -31.88
C ALA A 225 24.52 -23.02 -31.90
N PRO A 226 25.13 -24.20 -32.17
CA PRO A 226 24.40 -25.47 -32.09
C PRO A 226 23.83 -25.78 -30.71
N GLU A 227 24.51 -25.37 -29.64
CA GLU A 227 24.04 -25.60 -28.28
C GLU A 227 22.87 -24.67 -27.91
N LEU A 228 22.92 -23.41 -28.33
CA LEU A 228 21.84 -22.42 -28.16
C LEU A 228 20.61 -22.71 -29.06
N ALA A 229 20.82 -23.38 -30.20
CA ALA A 229 19.74 -23.76 -31.13
C ALA A 229 18.96 -24.99 -30.69
N ARG A 230 19.44 -25.76 -29.71
CA ARG A 230 18.72 -26.96 -29.24
C ARG A 230 17.43 -26.57 -28.55
N ARG A 231 16.32 -27.12 -29.03
CA ARG A 231 15.01 -26.86 -28.47
C ARG A 231 14.63 -27.89 -27.43
N GLY A 232 13.88 -27.45 -26.40
CA GLY A 232 13.19 -28.34 -25.48
C GLY A 232 12.12 -29.16 -26.22
N GLY A 233 11.70 -30.27 -25.61
CA GLY A 233 10.60 -31.09 -26.10
C GLY A 233 9.24 -30.53 -25.66
N ASP A 234 8.31 -31.46 -25.31
CA ASP A 234 7.03 -31.12 -24.71
C ASP A 234 7.26 -30.61 -23.26
N PRO A 235 6.99 -29.33 -22.97
CA PRO A 235 7.34 -28.75 -21.67
C PRO A 235 6.37 -29.20 -20.58
N ALA A 236 6.90 -29.50 -19.40
CA ALA A 236 6.10 -29.70 -18.18
C ALA A 236 5.50 -28.40 -17.69
N ILE A 237 6.24 -27.29 -17.82
CA ILE A 237 5.83 -25.93 -17.44
C ILE A 237 6.22 -24.96 -18.56
N THR A 238 5.37 -23.97 -18.81
CA THR A 238 5.66 -22.80 -19.64
C THR A 238 5.64 -21.54 -18.75
N VAL A 239 6.65 -20.71 -18.87
CA VAL A 239 6.79 -19.48 -18.11
C VAL A 239 6.33 -18.28 -18.95
N SER A 240 5.36 -17.55 -18.45
CA SER A 240 4.99 -16.23 -18.98
C SER A 240 5.86 -15.18 -18.30
N ALA A 241 6.60 -14.40 -19.09
CA ALA A 241 7.49 -13.37 -18.58
C ALA A 241 6.97 -11.99 -18.95
N ILE A 242 6.90 -11.09 -17.97
CA ILE A 242 6.57 -9.68 -18.19
C ILE A 242 7.67 -8.81 -17.60
N GLY A 243 8.14 -7.83 -18.39
CA GLY A 243 9.04 -6.80 -17.89
C GLY A 243 8.32 -5.94 -16.84
N HIS A 244 8.96 -5.74 -15.72
CA HIS A 244 8.35 -5.07 -14.57
C HIS A 244 9.36 -4.16 -13.87
N ALA A 245 8.84 -3.11 -13.25
CA ALA A 245 9.56 -2.29 -12.30
C ALA A 245 8.57 -1.92 -11.19
N HIS A 246 8.62 -2.64 -10.07
CA HIS A 246 7.98 -2.14 -8.87
C HIS A 246 8.64 -0.80 -8.50
N ILE A 247 7.84 0.25 -8.27
CA ILE A 247 8.34 1.58 -7.89
C ILE A 247 7.62 2.02 -6.63
N ASP A 248 8.35 2.08 -5.52
CA ASP A 248 7.84 2.66 -4.31
C ASP A 248 7.60 4.16 -4.50
N LEU A 249 6.36 4.60 -4.25
CA LEU A 249 5.98 6.01 -4.39
C LEU A 249 6.68 6.91 -3.36
N ALA A 250 7.12 6.33 -2.26
CA ALA A 250 8.09 6.84 -1.31
C ALA A 250 8.58 5.65 -0.48
N TRP A 251 9.82 5.68 -0.02
CA TRP A 251 10.40 4.68 0.87
C TRP A 251 11.69 5.22 1.50
N LEU A 252 12.86 4.77 1.02
CA LEU A 252 14.16 5.34 1.40
C LEU A 252 14.48 6.61 0.59
N TRP A 253 13.51 7.15 -0.13
CA TRP A 253 13.55 8.39 -0.90
C TRP A 253 12.20 9.12 -0.84
N PRO A 254 12.20 10.46 -1.00
CA PRO A 254 10.99 11.26 -0.98
C PRO A 254 10.19 11.16 -2.28
N ILE A 255 8.88 11.50 -2.22
CA ILE A 255 7.96 11.49 -3.38
C ILE A 255 8.53 12.25 -4.60
N ARG A 256 9.19 13.40 -4.37
CA ARG A 256 9.81 14.17 -5.46
C ARG A 256 10.80 13.36 -6.30
N GLU A 257 11.50 12.41 -5.66
CA GLU A 257 12.45 11.54 -6.35
C GLU A 257 11.72 10.42 -7.12
N THR A 258 10.59 9.94 -6.62
CA THR A 258 9.76 8.94 -7.30
C THR A 258 9.26 9.44 -8.66
N ILE A 259 8.88 10.71 -8.77
CA ILE A 259 8.47 11.32 -10.05
C ILE A 259 9.59 11.18 -11.10
N ARG A 260 10.83 11.40 -10.68
CA ARG A 260 12.03 11.27 -11.54
C ARG A 260 12.37 9.80 -11.83
N LYS A 261 12.21 8.89 -10.83
CA LYS A 261 12.36 7.44 -11.00
C LYS A 261 11.37 6.89 -12.01
N GLY A 262 10.11 7.36 -11.97
CA GLY A 262 9.09 7.02 -12.97
C GLY A 262 9.49 7.44 -14.38
N ALA A 263 9.97 8.66 -14.55
CA ALA A 263 10.44 9.16 -15.85
C ALA A 263 11.62 8.34 -16.41
N ARG A 264 12.63 8.04 -15.58
CA ARG A 264 13.78 7.20 -15.94
C ARG A 264 13.36 5.80 -16.36
N THR A 265 12.45 5.19 -15.59
CA THR A 265 11.96 3.82 -15.82
C THR A 265 11.14 3.73 -17.10
N PHE A 266 10.19 4.65 -17.31
CA PHE A 266 9.32 4.66 -18.48
C PHE A 266 10.11 4.92 -19.76
N ALA A 267 11.02 5.91 -19.74
CA ALA A 267 11.90 6.18 -20.87
C ALA A 267 12.79 4.97 -21.22
N THR A 268 13.35 4.29 -20.22
CA THR A 268 14.16 3.09 -20.44
C THR A 268 13.34 1.94 -21.02
N ALA A 269 12.11 1.70 -20.53
CA ALA A 269 11.23 0.67 -21.08
C ALA A 269 10.89 0.94 -22.56
N LEU A 270 10.57 2.18 -22.89
CA LEU A 270 10.31 2.59 -24.30
C LEU A 270 11.55 2.38 -25.19
N ARG A 271 12.73 2.75 -24.69
CA ARG A 271 13.98 2.54 -25.43
C ARG A 271 14.28 1.07 -25.68
N ASN A 272 14.04 0.22 -24.69
CA ASN A 272 14.19 -1.24 -24.84
C ASN A 272 13.17 -1.82 -25.83
N MET A 273 11.95 -1.30 -25.91
CA MET A 273 10.94 -1.72 -26.89
C MET A 273 11.37 -1.43 -28.35
N GLU A 274 12.20 -0.43 -28.59
CA GLU A 274 12.75 -0.15 -29.92
C GLU A 274 13.74 -1.23 -30.37
N LYS A 275 14.50 -1.79 -29.42
CA LYS A 275 15.55 -2.79 -29.68
C LYS A 275 15.03 -4.23 -29.69
N TYR A 276 14.04 -4.54 -28.86
CA TYR A 276 13.55 -5.90 -28.61
C TYR A 276 12.06 -6.02 -28.96
N PRO A 277 11.73 -6.59 -30.13
CA PRO A 277 10.35 -6.63 -30.64
C PRO A 277 9.38 -7.43 -29.77
N ASP A 278 9.86 -8.48 -29.12
CA ASP A 278 9.04 -9.35 -28.25
C ASP A 278 8.84 -8.78 -26.83
N TYR A 279 9.52 -7.66 -26.49
CA TYR A 279 9.49 -7.10 -25.15
C TYR A 279 8.14 -6.47 -24.80
N VAL A 280 7.54 -6.93 -23.70
CA VAL A 280 6.33 -6.39 -23.11
C VAL A 280 6.65 -5.90 -21.69
N PHE A 281 6.19 -4.68 -21.35
CA PHE A 281 6.38 -4.08 -20.04
C PHE A 281 5.03 -3.85 -19.38
N GLY A 282 4.93 -4.12 -18.07
CA GLY A 282 3.76 -3.85 -17.26
C GLY A 282 4.06 -2.83 -16.16
N ALA A 283 3.16 -1.88 -15.94
CA ALA A 283 3.27 -0.92 -14.85
C ALA A 283 1.92 -0.62 -14.22
N SER A 284 1.92 -0.58 -12.89
CA SER A 284 0.78 -0.27 -12.02
C SER A 284 0.77 1.21 -11.64
N GLN A 285 -0.15 1.58 -10.73
CA GLN A 285 -0.19 2.85 -10.01
C GLN A 285 -0.53 4.07 -10.89
N PRO A 286 -1.82 4.35 -11.16
CA PRO A 286 -2.31 5.56 -11.84
C PRO A 286 -1.68 6.86 -11.36
N GLN A 287 -1.38 6.98 -10.05
CA GLN A 287 -0.69 8.15 -9.50
C GLN A 287 0.65 8.41 -10.18
N LEU A 288 1.41 7.36 -10.50
CA LEU A 288 2.68 7.50 -11.22
C LEU A 288 2.47 8.00 -12.64
N TYR A 289 1.49 7.42 -13.36
CA TYR A 289 1.10 7.89 -14.70
C TYR A 289 0.60 9.34 -14.69
N GLN A 290 -0.15 9.73 -13.66
CA GLN A 290 -0.61 11.12 -13.50
C GLN A 290 0.58 12.08 -13.40
N TRP A 291 1.61 11.76 -12.61
CA TRP A 291 2.81 12.58 -12.50
C TRP A 291 3.58 12.65 -13.85
N ILE A 292 3.67 11.53 -14.58
CA ILE A 292 4.31 11.51 -15.90
C ILE A 292 3.50 12.35 -16.91
N LYS A 293 2.17 12.26 -16.89
CA LYS A 293 1.29 13.09 -17.72
C LYS A 293 1.50 14.60 -17.48
N GLU A 294 1.59 14.98 -16.21
CA GLU A 294 1.73 16.38 -15.80
C GLU A 294 3.13 16.95 -16.07
N ARG A 295 4.18 16.16 -15.84
CA ARG A 295 5.56 16.63 -15.89
C ARG A 295 6.27 16.36 -17.22
N TYR A 296 5.91 15.28 -17.91
CA TYR A 296 6.56 14.78 -19.11
C TYR A 296 5.55 14.34 -20.18
N PRO A 297 4.69 15.26 -20.67
CA PRO A 297 3.55 14.91 -21.54
C PRO A 297 3.95 14.16 -22.82
N LYS A 298 5.09 14.49 -23.42
CA LYS A 298 5.58 13.78 -24.61
C LYS A 298 5.99 12.33 -24.32
N LEU A 299 6.57 12.07 -23.15
CA LEU A 299 6.85 10.72 -22.68
C LEU A 299 5.55 9.95 -22.48
N TYR A 300 4.55 10.59 -21.87
CA TYR A 300 3.22 10.01 -21.65
C TYR A 300 2.54 9.60 -22.96
N ASP A 301 2.61 10.44 -24.00
CA ASP A 301 2.06 10.13 -25.33
C ASP A 301 2.77 8.93 -25.99
N GLN A 302 4.06 8.72 -25.71
CA GLN A 302 4.78 7.53 -26.16
C GLN A 302 4.29 6.28 -25.45
N VAL A 303 4.04 6.35 -24.15
CA VAL A 303 3.45 5.26 -23.37
C VAL A 303 2.08 4.89 -23.92
N LYS A 304 1.20 5.87 -24.19
CA LYS A 304 -0.14 5.63 -24.80
C LYS A 304 -0.04 4.80 -26.08
N ARG A 305 0.86 5.17 -26.97
CA ARG A 305 1.08 4.42 -28.21
C ARG A 305 1.51 2.97 -27.97
N ARG A 306 2.38 2.71 -26.98
CA ARG A 306 2.79 1.34 -26.66
C ARG A 306 1.67 0.52 -26.02
N VAL A 307 0.76 1.16 -25.28
CA VAL A 307 -0.47 0.50 -24.78
C VAL A 307 -1.37 0.11 -25.95
N GLU A 308 -1.60 1.00 -26.92
CA GLU A 308 -2.38 0.72 -28.13
C GLU A 308 -1.78 -0.43 -28.97
N GLU A 309 -0.44 -0.51 -29.03
CA GLU A 309 0.30 -1.60 -29.70
C GLU A 309 0.26 -2.94 -28.91
N GLY A 310 -0.26 -2.96 -27.67
CA GLY A 310 -0.26 -4.14 -26.80
C GLY A 310 1.12 -4.53 -26.24
N ARG A 311 2.09 -3.62 -26.27
CA ARG A 311 3.45 -3.78 -25.77
C ARG A 311 3.68 -3.20 -24.38
N TRP A 312 2.71 -2.44 -23.90
CA TRP A 312 2.68 -1.88 -22.55
C TRP A 312 1.34 -2.25 -21.90
N GLU A 313 1.40 -2.99 -20.80
CA GLU A 313 0.21 -3.37 -20.03
C GLU A 313 0.03 -2.39 -18.87
N VAL A 314 -1.11 -1.70 -18.82
CA VAL A 314 -1.54 -0.97 -17.61
C VAL A 314 -2.15 -1.96 -16.64
N GLN A 315 -1.70 -1.96 -15.38
CA GLN A 315 -2.01 -2.97 -14.37
C GLN A 315 -2.49 -2.35 -13.06
N GLY A 316 -2.94 -3.18 -12.12
CA GLY A 316 -3.05 -2.85 -10.71
C GLY A 316 -4.43 -2.46 -10.23
N ALA A 317 -5.30 -1.95 -11.08
CA ALA A 317 -6.68 -1.55 -10.78
C ALA A 317 -6.87 -0.49 -9.67
N MET A 318 -5.91 -0.29 -8.77
CA MET A 318 -5.96 0.67 -7.66
C MET A 318 -5.14 1.93 -7.98
N TRP A 319 -5.48 3.06 -7.33
CA TRP A 319 -4.82 4.36 -7.55
C TRP A 319 -3.32 4.33 -7.25
N VAL A 320 -2.94 3.66 -6.17
CA VAL A 320 -1.57 3.29 -5.80
C VAL A 320 -1.52 1.79 -5.47
N GLU A 321 -0.40 1.26 -5.04
CA GLU A 321 -0.29 -0.05 -4.38
C GLU A 321 -0.42 0.15 -2.85
N PRO A 322 -1.66 0.17 -2.29
CA PRO A 322 -1.89 0.55 -0.91
C PRO A 322 -1.60 -0.59 0.07
N ASP A 323 -1.41 -0.22 1.33
CA ASP A 323 -1.60 -1.17 2.43
C ASP A 323 -3.08 -1.51 2.56
N THR A 324 -3.44 -2.78 2.38
CA THR A 324 -4.83 -3.23 2.39
C THR A 324 -5.35 -3.61 3.77
N ASN A 325 -4.48 -3.70 4.77
CA ASN A 325 -4.86 -3.94 6.16
C ASN A 325 -5.27 -2.65 6.87
N LEU A 326 -4.49 -1.58 6.72
CA LEU A 326 -4.66 -0.31 7.42
C LEU A 326 -5.67 0.62 6.75
N SER A 327 -5.80 0.56 5.42
CA SER A 327 -6.77 1.35 4.67
C SER A 327 -8.21 0.92 4.98
N GLY A 328 -9.11 1.88 5.18
CA GLY A 328 -10.53 1.62 5.43
C GLY A 328 -11.27 1.03 4.22
N GLY A 329 -12.44 0.45 4.45
CA GLY A 329 -13.23 -0.23 3.41
C GLY A 329 -13.58 0.69 2.24
N GLU A 330 -14.14 1.86 2.52
CA GLU A 330 -14.48 2.84 1.47
C GLU A 330 -13.23 3.39 0.78
N ALA A 331 -12.10 3.55 1.49
CA ALA A 331 -10.85 3.96 0.88
C ALA A 331 -10.34 2.93 -0.14
N LEU A 332 -10.41 1.61 0.17
CA LEU A 332 -10.09 0.56 -0.79
C LEU A 332 -11.00 0.58 -2.02
N VAL A 333 -12.31 0.85 -1.82
CA VAL A 333 -13.22 1.05 -2.96
C VAL A 333 -12.77 2.25 -3.80
N ARG A 334 -12.38 3.38 -3.18
CA ARG A 334 -11.89 4.57 -3.91
C ARG A 334 -10.57 4.32 -4.61
N GLN A 335 -9.67 3.53 -4.03
CA GLN A 335 -8.46 3.05 -4.72
C GLN A 335 -8.83 2.40 -6.07
N ILE A 336 -9.83 1.50 -6.07
CA ILE A 336 -10.27 0.79 -7.30
C ILE A 336 -11.05 1.73 -8.23
N VAL A 337 -11.96 2.54 -7.70
CA VAL A 337 -12.78 3.47 -8.52
C VAL A 337 -11.87 4.42 -9.29
N TYR A 338 -10.98 5.13 -8.60
CA TYR A 338 -10.13 6.11 -9.27
C TYR A 338 -9.04 5.44 -10.13
N GLY A 339 -8.54 4.27 -9.72
CA GLY A 339 -7.56 3.52 -10.49
C GLY A 339 -8.12 3.02 -11.83
N LYS A 340 -9.25 2.33 -11.80
CA LYS A 340 -9.90 1.81 -13.02
C LYS A 340 -10.43 2.93 -13.93
N ARG A 341 -10.99 3.99 -13.34
CA ARG A 341 -11.45 5.16 -14.12
C ARG A 341 -10.30 5.81 -14.87
N PHE A 342 -9.16 6.04 -14.20
CA PHE A 342 -7.98 6.61 -14.84
C PHE A 342 -7.53 5.79 -16.05
N PHE A 343 -7.39 4.47 -15.90
CA PHE A 343 -6.97 3.61 -17.00
C PHE A 343 -8.00 3.51 -18.12
N ARG A 344 -9.29 3.50 -17.79
CA ARG A 344 -10.37 3.55 -18.79
C ARG A 344 -10.35 4.85 -19.57
N ASP A 345 -10.30 5.99 -18.87
CA ASP A 345 -10.45 7.32 -19.46
C ASP A 345 -9.20 7.74 -20.25
N GLU A 346 -8.01 7.34 -19.79
CA GLU A 346 -6.73 7.70 -20.43
C GLU A 346 -6.28 6.72 -21.51
N PHE A 347 -6.57 5.41 -21.34
CA PHE A 347 -6.04 4.36 -22.22
C PHE A 347 -7.13 3.47 -22.85
N GLY A 348 -8.40 3.63 -22.49
CA GLY A 348 -9.49 2.79 -22.97
C GLY A 348 -9.45 1.35 -22.42
N VAL A 349 -8.73 1.10 -21.33
CA VAL A 349 -8.49 -0.24 -20.78
C VAL A 349 -9.29 -0.46 -19.50
N ASP A 350 -10.07 -1.55 -19.47
CA ASP A 350 -10.71 -2.07 -18.27
C ASP A 350 -9.80 -3.11 -17.60
N VAL A 351 -9.02 -2.69 -16.61
CA VAL A 351 -8.04 -3.52 -15.91
C VAL A 351 -8.73 -4.64 -15.12
N LYS A 352 -8.22 -5.88 -15.28
CA LYS A 352 -8.77 -7.10 -14.67
C LYS A 352 -7.87 -7.73 -13.61
N VAL A 353 -6.65 -7.27 -13.47
CA VAL A 353 -5.64 -7.84 -12.57
C VAL A 353 -5.32 -6.84 -11.47
N LEU A 354 -5.55 -7.23 -10.20
CA LEU A 354 -4.95 -6.53 -9.07
C LEU A 354 -3.47 -6.89 -8.98
N TRP A 355 -2.62 -5.88 -8.86
CA TRP A 355 -1.17 -6.04 -8.86
C TRP A 355 -0.57 -5.39 -7.63
N LEU A 356 -0.24 -6.23 -6.63
CA LEU A 356 0.32 -5.79 -5.34
C LEU A 356 1.53 -6.67 -4.99
N PRO A 357 2.69 -6.47 -5.63
CA PRO A 357 3.84 -7.36 -5.43
C PRO A 357 4.42 -7.29 -4.03
N ASP A 358 4.35 -6.15 -3.35
CA ASP A 358 5.09 -5.87 -2.12
C ASP A 358 4.24 -5.42 -0.92
N ALA A 359 2.91 -5.44 -0.97
CA ALA A 359 2.06 -5.05 0.15
C ALA A 359 2.13 -6.05 1.32
N PHE A 360 1.91 -5.56 2.56
CA PHE A 360 2.25 -6.27 3.80
C PHE A 360 1.10 -7.14 4.34
N GLY A 361 0.53 -7.97 3.49
CA GLY A 361 -0.63 -8.81 3.77
C GLY A 361 -1.93 -8.22 3.20
N TYR A 362 -2.99 -9.05 3.13
CA TYR A 362 -4.20 -8.71 2.38
C TYR A 362 -5.44 -9.07 3.17
N THR A 363 -6.31 -8.07 3.35
CA THR A 363 -7.57 -8.24 4.11
C THR A 363 -8.50 -9.25 3.47
N GLY A 364 -9.22 -10.02 4.30
CA GLY A 364 -10.21 -11.00 3.86
C GLY A 364 -11.44 -10.42 3.16
N SER A 365 -11.61 -9.11 3.13
CA SER A 365 -12.71 -8.44 2.41
C SER A 365 -12.36 -8.11 0.95
N LEU A 366 -11.08 -8.16 0.59
CA LEU A 366 -10.62 -7.71 -0.72
C LEU A 366 -11.21 -8.52 -1.90
N PRO A 367 -11.37 -9.86 -1.83
CA PRO A 367 -11.97 -10.63 -2.92
C PRO A 367 -13.35 -10.12 -3.35
N GLN A 368 -14.20 -9.73 -2.40
CA GLN A 368 -15.51 -9.14 -2.71
C GLN A 368 -15.38 -7.82 -3.45
N LEU A 369 -14.50 -6.93 -2.98
CA LEU A 369 -14.30 -5.61 -3.59
C LEU A 369 -13.80 -5.74 -5.02
N LEU A 370 -12.89 -6.68 -5.26
CA LEU A 370 -12.38 -6.99 -6.60
C LEU A 370 -13.48 -7.51 -7.52
N LYS A 371 -14.21 -8.55 -7.10
CA LYS A 371 -15.29 -9.14 -7.91
C LYS A 371 -16.37 -8.13 -8.26
N LYS A 372 -16.83 -7.35 -7.28
CA LYS A 372 -17.87 -6.32 -7.48
C LYS A 372 -17.38 -5.08 -8.24
N SER A 373 -16.06 -5.00 -8.52
CA SER A 373 -15.45 -3.99 -9.38
C SER A 373 -14.98 -4.54 -10.72
N GLY A 374 -15.30 -5.79 -11.04
CA GLY A 374 -14.91 -6.44 -12.29
C GLY A 374 -13.40 -6.69 -12.40
N VAL A 375 -12.73 -6.93 -11.27
CA VAL A 375 -11.33 -7.38 -11.18
C VAL A 375 -11.35 -8.86 -10.80
N ASP A 376 -10.87 -9.71 -11.70
CA ASP A 376 -11.04 -11.16 -11.60
C ASP A 376 -9.80 -11.89 -11.11
N TYR A 377 -8.64 -11.24 -11.16
CA TYR A 377 -7.33 -11.83 -10.89
C TYR A 377 -6.53 -11.00 -9.90
N MET A 378 -5.63 -11.66 -9.17
CA MET A 378 -4.70 -11.02 -8.26
C MET A 378 -3.30 -11.60 -8.41
N MET A 379 -2.30 -10.73 -8.46
CA MET A 379 -0.89 -11.07 -8.36
C MET A 379 -0.29 -10.44 -7.08
N THR A 380 0.42 -11.26 -6.33
CA THR A 380 1.31 -10.82 -5.24
C THR A 380 2.48 -11.76 -5.09
N GLN A 381 3.57 -11.30 -4.47
CA GLN A 381 4.75 -12.11 -4.19
C GLN A 381 5.12 -12.10 -2.70
N LYS A 382 4.69 -11.06 -1.94
CA LYS A 382 5.16 -10.79 -0.57
C LYS A 382 5.02 -11.96 0.41
N LEU A 383 4.06 -12.86 0.21
CA LEU A 383 3.84 -14.01 1.11
C LEU A 383 5.01 -15.02 1.10
N SER A 384 5.90 -14.97 0.11
CA SER A 384 7.14 -15.76 0.13
C SER A 384 8.12 -15.32 1.24
N TRP A 385 7.88 -14.15 1.85
CA TRP A 385 8.67 -13.63 2.97
C TRP A 385 8.23 -14.17 4.33
N ASN A 386 7.17 -14.98 4.38
CA ASN A 386 6.73 -15.65 5.61
C ASN A 386 7.89 -16.43 6.25
N VAL A 387 7.94 -16.41 7.60
CA VAL A 387 9.07 -16.94 8.37
C VAL A 387 8.79 -18.34 8.90
N TYR A 388 7.59 -18.59 9.39
CA TYR A 388 7.20 -19.82 10.06
C TYR A 388 6.48 -20.79 9.14
N ASN A 389 5.68 -20.28 8.20
CA ASN A 389 4.88 -21.10 7.30
C ASN A 389 5.12 -20.68 5.84
N THR A 390 5.40 -21.65 4.98
CA THR A 390 5.35 -21.42 3.53
C THR A 390 3.90 -21.41 3.08
N HIS A 391 3.51 -20.44 2.25
CA HIS A 391 2.16 -20.45 1.67
C HIS A 391 1.97 -21.72 0.84
N PRO A 392 0.88 -22.50 1.04
CA PRO A 392 0.77 -23.85 0.45
C PRO A 392 0.58 -23.84 -1.07
N HIS A 393 0.20 -22.70 -1.67
CA HIS A 393 -0.15 -22.59 -3.08
C HIS A 393 0.49 -21.38 -3.73
N HIS A 394 0.86 -21.52 -5.01
CA HIS A 394 1.19 -20.41 -5.88
C HIS A 394 0.01 -19.99 -6.76
N SER A 395 -0.88 -20.93 -7.13
CA SER A 395 -2.11 -20.65 -7.88
C SER A 395 -3.31 -21.20 -7.11
N PHE A 396 -4.26 -20.33 -6.75
CA PHE A 396 -5.41 -20.72 -5.92
C PHE A 396 -6.59 -19.78 -6.12
N LEU A 397 -7.78 -20.23 -5.68
CA LEU A 397 -8.95 -19.39 -5.57
C LEU A 397 -8.94 -18.73 -4.19
N TRP A 398 -8.68 -17.45 -4.13
CA TRP A 398 -8.75 -16.70 -2.88
C TRP A 398 -10.20 -16.34 -2.56
N GLU A 399 -10.71 -16.89 -1.43
CA GLU A 399 -12.09 -16.71 -0.98
C GLU A 399 -12.16 -15.69 0.16
N GLY A 400 -12.94 -14.63 -0.02
CA GLY A 400 -13.20 -13.60 0.98
C GLY A 400 -14.15 -14.04 2.10
N ILE A 401 -14.37 -13.13 3.06
CA ILE A 401 -15.26 -13.36 4.20
C ILE A 401 -16.73 -13.57 3.78
N ASP A 402 -17.13 -13.00 2.66
CA ASP A 402 -18.48 -13.12 2.07
C ASP A 402 -18.65 -14.32 1.12
N GLY A 403 -17.57 -15.06 0.85
CA GLY A 403 -17.53 -16.19 -0.08
C GLY A 403 -17.21 -15.83 -1.54
N SER A 404 -16.99 -14.56 -1.87
CA SER A 404 -16.50 -14.15 -3.20
C SER A 404 -15.11 -14.71 -3.45
N ARG A 405 -14.82 -15.07 -4.71
CA ARG A 405 -13.55 -15.70 -5.11
C ARG A 405 -12.88 -14.96 -6.26
N VAL A 406 -11.57 -14.78 -6.16
CA VAL A 406 -10.69 -14.30 -7.24
C VAL A 406 -9.58 -15.32 -7.47
N LEU A 407 -9.11 -15.41 -8.71
CA LEU A 407 -7.98 -16.28 -9.05
C LEU A 407 -6.68 -15.53 -8.70
N ALA A 408 -5.91 -16.07 -7.75
CA ALA A 408 -4.66 -15.51 -7.28
C ALA A 408 -3.46 -16.30 -7.78
N HIS A 409 -2.35 -15.60 -8.05
CA HIS A 409 -1.07 -16.20 -8.38
C HIS A 409 0.09 -15.50 -7.67
N LEU A 410 0.96 -16.31 -7.08
CA LEU A 410 2.24 -15.93 -6.49
C LEU A 410 3.35 -16.41 -7.42
N PRO A 411 4.20 -15.53 -7.99
CA PRO A 411 5.32 -15.95 -8.84
C PRO A 411 6.24 -16.95 -8.12
N PRO A 412 6.44 -18.16 -8.68
CA PRO A 412 7.16 -19.24 -7.98
C PRO A 412 8.69 -18.98 -7.82
N GLU A 413 9.22 -17.95 -8.45
CA GLU A 413 10.60 -17.54 -8.25
C GLU A 413 10.82 -16.86 -6.88
N ASP A 414 9.75 -16.52 -6.16
CA ASP A 414 9.77 -15.77 -4.89
C ASP A 414 10.43 -14.39 -5.00
N THR A 415 10.25 -13.74 -6.12
CA THR A 415 10.75 -12.39 -6.39
C THR A 415 9.91 -11.68 -7.46
N TYR A 416 9.87 -10.36 -7.40
CA TYR A 416 9.40 -9.49 -8.48
C TYR A 416 10.57 -8.80 -9.20
N ASN A 417 11.82 -9.20 -8.88
CA ASN A 417 13.07 -8.68 -9.44
C ASN A 417 13.86 -9.79 -10.13
N SER A 418 13.20 -10.62 -10.95
CA SER A 418 13.89 -11.72 -11.63
C SER A 418 15.02 -11.21 -12.52
N PRO A 419 16.22 -11.80 -12.46
CA PRO A 419 17.29 -11.56 -13.43
C PRO A 419 17.00 -12.16 -14.81
N ALA A 420 15.89 -12.88 -14.98
CA ALA A 420 15.53 -13.61 -16.21
C ALA A 420 16.70 -14.46 -16.72
N ALA A 421 17.23 -15.32 -15.87
CA ALA A 421 18.38 -16.17 -16.14
C ALA A 421 18.00 -17.67 -16.08
N PRO A 422 18.80 -18.60 -16.63
CA PRO A 422 18.50 -20.04 -16.56
C PRO A 422 18.16 -20.54 -15.16
N ARG A 423 18.88 -20.07 -14.12
CA ARG A 423 18.56 -20.39 -12.72
C ARG A 423 17.17 -19.95 -12.28
N SER A 424 16.64 -18.83 -12.84
CA SER A 424 15.29 -18.34 -12.55
C SER A 424 14.24 -19.31 -13.07
N LEU A 425 14.38 -19.76 -14.32
CA LEU A 425 13.46 -20.71 -14.96
C LEU A 425 13.47 -22.07 -14.24
N VAL A 426 14.64 -22.54 -13.84
CA VAL A 426 14.79 -23.79 -13.06
C VAL A 426 14.14 -23.65 -11.68
N LYS A 427 14.36 -22.52 -10.99
CA LYS A 427 13.73 -22.25 -9.68
C LYS A 427 12.22 -22.23 -9.78
N ILE A 428 11.66 -21.59 -10.81
CA ILE A 428 10.21 -21.57 -11.08
C ILE A 428 9.66 -23.00 -11.21
N GLU A 429 10.28 -23.84 -12.04
CA GLU A 429 9.85 -25.23 -12.23
C GLU A 429 9.93 -26.04 -10.94
N GLN A 430 10.99 -25.86 -10.17
CA GLN A 430 11.19 -26.57 -8.89
C GLN A 430 10.19 -26.15 -7.83
N ASN A 431 9.97 -24.85 -7.66
CA ASN A 431 9.20 -24.29 -6.57
C ASN A 431 7.69 -24.30 -6.81
N TYR A 432 7.21 -24.27 -8.06
CA TYR A 432 5.78 -24.15 -8.34
C TYR A 432 4.97 -25.25 -7.62
N ALA A 433 4.26 -24.88 -6.55
CA ALA A 433 3.54 -25.83 -5.71
C ALA A 433 2.43 -26.56 -6.46
N ASP A 434 1.73 -25.84 -7.36
CA ASP A 434 0.54 -26.34 -8.08
C ASP A 434 0.86 -26.89 -9.48
N LYS A 435 2.11 -27.28 -9.75
CA LYS A 435 2.56 -27.84 -11.03
C LYS A 435 1.89 -29.16 -11.43
N ASN A 436 1.26 -29.85 -10.47
CA ASN A 436 0.42 -31.02 -10.72
C ASN A 436 -0.97 -30.66 -11.27
N VAL A 437 -1.38 -29.40 -11.18
CA VAL A 437 -2.67 -28.89 -11.65
C VAL A 437 -2.50 -28.06 -12.90
N SER A 438 -1.52 -27.15 -12.93
CA SER A 438 -1.29 -26.21 -14.04
C SER A 438 0.11 -26.31 -14.61
N LYS A 439 0.23 -26.01 -15.89
CA LYS A 439 1.50 -25.90 -16.62
C LYS A 439 1.98 -24.46 -16.78
N HIS A 440 1.32 -23.50 -16.17
CA HIS A 440 1.56 -22.08 -16.38
C HIS A 440 2.07 -21.41 -15.12
N ALA A 441 3.21 -20.72 -15.21
CA ALA A 441 3.79 -19.89 -14.15
C ALA A 441 4.16 -18.51 -14.68
N LEU A 442 4.14 -17.50 -13.81
CA LEU A 442 4.47 -16.12 -14.14
C LEU A 442 5.87 -15.76 -13.59
N MET A 443 6.63 -15.01 -14.38
CA MET A 443 7.91 -14.40 -14.01
C MET A 443 7.86 -12.89 -14.21
N LEU A 444 8.23 -12.13 -13.18
CA LEU A 444 8.37 -10.68 -13.24
C LEU A 444 9.86 -10.36 -13.32
N PHE A 445 10.33 -9.83 -14.45
CA PHE A 445 11.75 -9.58 -14.65
C PHE A 445 12.08 -8.09 -14.76
N GLY A 446 13.20 -7.71 -14.18
CA GLY A 446 13.69 -6.34 -14.11
C GLY A 446 13.97 -5.93 -12.68
N ILE A 447 14.40 -4.69 -12.50
CA ILE A 447 14.76 -4.14 -11.20
C ILE A 447 13.61 -3.29 -10.68
N GLY A 448 13.14 -3.60 -9.47
CA GLY A 448 12.06 -2.91 -8.76
C GLY A 448 12.54 -2.14 -7.54
N ASP A 449 11.60 -1.83 -6.64
CA ASP A 449 11.68 -0.93 -5.50
C ASP A 449 11.98 0.51 -5.94
N GLY A 450 13.20 0.80 -6.30
CA GLY A 450 13.62 2.10 -6.86
C GLY A 450 13.31 2.29 -8.34
N GLY A 451 12.62 1.38 -8.97
CA GLY A 451 12.36 1.39 -10.41
C GLY A 451 13.58 0.96 -11.24
N GLY A 452 13.70 1.53 -12.43
CA GLY A 452 14.73 1.17 -13.40
C GLY A 452 14.29 0.08 -14.38
N GLY A 453 13.56 -0.94 -13.91
CA GLY A 453 13.03 -2.03 -14.71
C GLY A 453 14.10 -2.88 -15.43
N PRO A 454 13.72 -3.61 -16.47
CA PRO A 454 14.66 -4.42 -17.21
C PRO A 454 15.78 -3.61 -17.86
N GLY A 455 17.01 -4.12 -17.75
CA GLY A 455 18.13 -3.73 -18.59
C GLY A 455 18.21 -4.62 -19.85
N GLU A 456 19.10 -4.30 -20.78
CA GLU A 456 19.34 -5.12 -21.96
C GLU A 456 19.77 -6.54 -21.62
N GLU A 457 20.47 -6.72 -20.51
CA GLU A 457 20.92 -8.04 -20.01
C GLU A 457 19.76 -9.03 -19.79
N HIS A 458 18.62 -8.57 -19.25
CA HIS A 458 17.44 -9.41 -19.08
C HIS A 458 16.88 -9.86 -20.43
N LEU A 459 16.81 -8.94 -21.37
CA LEU A 459 16.25 -9.16 -22.70
C LEU A 459 17.17 -10.04 -23.55
N GLU A 460 18.50 -9.85 -23.45
CA GLU A 460 19.46 -10.73 -24.12
C GLU A 460 19.40 -12.18 -23.63
N ARG A 461 19.18 -12.40 -22.32
CA ARG A 461 18.95 -13.73 -21.75
C ARG A 461 17.67 -14.36 -22.30
N LEU A 462 16.53 -13.63 -22.23
CA LEU A 462 15.22 -14.10 -22.69
C LEU A 462 15.20 -14.47 -24.19
N VAL A 463 15.91 -13.73 -25.04
CA VAL A 463 16.05 -14.07 -26.47
C VAL A 463 16.68 -15.45 -26.64
N ARG A 464 17.68 -15.81 -25.83
CA ARG A 464 18.40 -17.09 -25.87
C ARG A 464 17.63 -18.22 -25.22
N GLU A 465 16.84 -17.90 -24.18
CA GLU A 465 16.14 -18.88 -23.35
C GLU A 465 14.77 -19.29 -23.91
N ARG A 466 14.24 -18.57 -24.89
CA ARG A 466 12.86 -18.69 -25.39
C ARG A 466 12.33 -20.13 -25.45
N ASN A 467 13.14 -21.08 -25.90
CA ASN A 467 12.85 -22.52 -25.86
C ASN A 467 14.16 -23.33 -25.86
N LEU A 468 15.02 -23.06 -24.90
CA LEU A 468 16.34 -23.70 -24.80
C LEU A 468 16.23 -25.06 -24.12
N SER A 469 16.79 -26.09 -24.72
CA SER A 469 16.80 -27.46 -24.17
C SER A 469 17.51 -27.49 -22.78
N GLY A 470 16.78 -27.97 -21.81
CA GLY A 470 17.20 -28.02 -20.40
C GLY A 470 16.53 -26.96 -19.51
N LEU A 471 15.69 -26.11 -20.09
CA LEU A 471 14.89 -25.08 -19.40
C LEU A 471 13.42 -25.19 -19.79
N PRO A 472 12.49 -24.76 -18.90
CA PRO A 472 11.13 -24.45 -19.32
C PRO A 472 11.13 -23.36 -20.41
N PRO A 473 10.26 -23.45 -21.42
CA PRO A 473 10.11 -22.38 -22.40
C PRO A 473 9.55 -21.12 -21.75
N VAL A 474 10.02 -19.98 -22.22
CA VAL A 474 9.58 -18.65 -21.73
C VAL A 474 8.98 -17.82 -22.86
N VAL A 475 7.84 -17.17 -22.58
CA VAL A 475 7.12 -16.31 -23.52
C VAL A 475 6.95 -14.94 -22.90
N GLN A 476 7.41 -13.89 -23.59
CA GLN A 476 7.16 -12.49 -23.17
C GLN A 476 5.75 -12.11 -23.62
N GLU A 477 4.89 -11.75 -22.66
CA GLU A 477 3.49 -11.42 -22.93
C GLU A 477 2.86 -10.65 -21.77
N PRO A 478 1.70 -9.97 -21.98
CA PRO A 478 0.94 -9.34 -20.91
C PRO A 478 0.51 -10.34 -19.83
N SER A 479 0.50 -9.90 -18.57
CA SER A 479 0.07 -10.74 -17.44
C SER A 479 -1.39 -11.22 -17.57
N LEU A 480 -2.25 -10.43 -18.20
CA LEU A 480 -3.63 -10.83 -18.48
C LEU A 480 -3.72 -12.07 -19.38
N ALA A 481 -2.80 -12.24 -20.33
CA ALA A 481 -2.76 -13.44 -21.18
C ALA A 481 -2.42 -14.69 -20.36
N PHE A 482 -1.49 -14.58 -19.42
CA PHE A 482 -1.19 -15.63 -18.45
C PHE A 482 -2.43 -15.97 -17.61
N PHE A 483 -3.09 -14.99 -16.98
CA PHE A 483 -4.25 -15.22 -16.12
C PHE A 483 -5.42 -15.88 -16.87
N ARG A 484 -5.67 -15.52 -18.12
CA ARG A 484 -6.71 -16.15 -18.93
C ARG A 484 -6.45 -17.65 -19.21
N ARG A 485 -5.18 -18.02 -19.35
CA ARG A 485 -4.83 -19.47 -19.46
C ARG A 485 -4.99 -20.18 -18.12
N LEU A 486 -4.58 -19.54 -17.04
CA LEU A 486 -4.71 -20.08 -15.69
C LEU A 486 -6.20 -20.25 -15.33
N GLU A 487 -7.06 -19.32 -15.74
CA GLU A 487 -8.51 -19.37 -15.52
C GLU A 487 -9.18 -20.59 -16.14
N ALA A 488 -8.69 -21.06 -17.27
CA ALA A 488 -9.21 -22.28 -17.92
C ALA A 488 -9.08 -23.54 -17.02
N GLU A 489 -8.17 -23.49 -16.04
CA GLU A 489 -7.92 -24.55 -15.06
C GLU A 489 -8.47 -24.20 -13.66
N ALA A 490 -9.12 -23.04 -13.48
CA ALA A 490 -9.50 -22.49 -12.17
C ALA A 490 -10.35 -23.44 -11.32
N SER A 491 -11.22 -24.26 -11.93
CA SER A 491 -12.07 -25.22 -11.20
C SER A 491 -11.28 -26.34 -10.49
N ARG A 492 -10.00 -26.51 -10.83
CA ARG A 492 -9.11 -27.53 -10.26
C ARG A 492 -8.25 -26.99 -9.13
N PHE A 493 -8.14 -25.67 -8.97
CA PHE A 493 -7.34 -25.06 -7.92
C PHE A 493 -8.04 -25.13 -6.56
N PRO A 494 -7.28 -25.27 -5.48
CA PRO A 494 -7.81 -25.20 -4.12
C PRO A 494 -8.30 -23.78 -3.80
N ALA A 495 -9.24 -23.69 -2.85
CA ALA A 495 -9.66 -22.43 -2.28
C ALA A 495 -8.90 -22.15 -1.00
N PHE A 496 -8.35 -20.93 -0.87
CA PHE A 496 -7.77 -20.41 0.37
C PHE A 496 -8.68 -19.29 0.90
N LYS A 497 -9.20 -19.44 2.12
CA LYS A 497 -10.23 -18.57 2.68
C LYS A 497 -9.70 -17.61 3.73
N GLY A 498 -10.19 -16.37 3.69
CA GLY A 498 -9.92 -15.33 4.70
C GLY A 498 -8.76 -14.43 4.31
N GLU A 499 -8.08 -13.86 5.31
CA GLU A 499 -6.94 -12.97 5.08
C GLU A 499 -5.71 -13.72 4.56
N LEU A 500 -4.94 -13.07 3.71
CA LEU A 500 -3.60 -13.50 3.37
C LEU A 500 -2.63 -12.79 4.34
N TYR A 501 -2.35 -13.44 5.46
CA TYR A 501 -1.55 -12.88 6.54
C TYR A 501 -0.06 -12.95 6.21
N LEU A 502 0.65 -11.82 6.35
CA LEU A 502 2.11 -11.76 6.29
C LEU A 502 2.68 -11.93 7.69
N GLU A 503 3.56 -12.92 7.88
CA GLU A 503 4.17 -13.24 9.17
C GLU A 503 5.33 -12.30 9.55
N LYS A 504 5.73 -11.42 8.63
CA LYS A 504 6.66 -10.31 8.82
C LYS A 504 5.93 -8.98 8.81
N HIS A 505 6.68 -7.91 9.15
CA HIS A 505 6.21 -6.53 9.08
C HIS A 505 5.07 -6.21 10.05
N GLN A 506 5.04 -6.90 11.20
CA GLN A 506 4.02 -6.71 12.23
C GLN A 506 4.12 -5.34 12.93
N GLY A 507 5.32 -4.76 12.99
CA GLY A 507 5.56 -3.43 13.51
C GLY A 507 4.85 -2.32 12.73
N THR A 508 4.61 -2.55 11.43
CA THR A 508 3.92 -1.60 10.55
C THR A 508 2.47 -1.31 10.95
N LEU A 509 1.86 -2.17 11.76
CA LEU A 509 0.52 -1.92 12.30
C LEU A 509 0.51 -0.77 13.34
N THR A 510 1.68 -0.35 13.85
CA THR A 510 1.79 0.69 14.89
C THR A 510 2.73 1.84 14.52
N THR A 511 3.86 1.57 13.85
CA THR A 511 4.89 2.56 13.51
C THR A 511 4.30 3.79 12.82
N GLN A 512 4.80 5.00 13.14
CA GLN A 512 4.29 6.29 12.65
C GLN A 512 2.80 6.52 13.02
N ALA A 513 2.51 6.43 14.30
CA ALA A 513 1.15 6.48 14.85
C ALA A 513 0.38 7.75 14.47
N ARG A 514 1.05 8.91 14.29
CA ARG A 514 0.40 10.16 13.85
C ARG A 514 -0.13 10.05 12.41
N ASN A 515 0.62 9.45 11.49
CA ASN A 515 0.16 9.20 10.11
C ASN A 515 -1.08 8.30 10.10
N LYS A 516 -1.07 7.21 10.88
CA LYS A 516 -2.21 6.31 11.04
C LYS A 516 -3.44 7.01 11.62
N ARG A 517 -3.21 7.89 12.62
CA ARG A 517 -4.29 8.71 13.21
C ARG A 517 -4.92 9.63 12.16
N TYR A 518 -4.11 10.35 11.39
CA TYR A 518 -4.65 11.22 10.35
C TYR A 518 -5.34 10.44 9.24
N ASN A 519 -4.83 9.27 8.83
CA ASN A 519 -5.52 8.41 7.87
C ASN A 519 -6.95 8.09 8.36
N ARG A 520 -7.10 7.55 9.58
CA ARG A 520 -8.41 7.23 10.17
C ARG A 520 -9.32 8.45 10.25
N LYS A 521 -8.80 9.58 10.74
CA LYS A 521 -9.58 10.82 10.89
C LYS A 521 -9.99 11.40 9.54
N MET A 522 -9.14 11.31 8.52
CA MET A 522 -9.46 11.78 7.16
C MET A 522 -10.53 10.91 6.50
N GLU A 523 -10.42 9.58 6.56
CA GLU A 523 -11.44 8.67 6.03
C GLU A 523 -12.82 8.96 6.62
N LYS A 524 -12.91 9.11 7.94
CA LYS A 524 -14.19 9.40 8.63
C LYS A 524 -14.69 10.82 8.34
N SER A 525 -13.82 11.80 8.24
CA SER A 525 -14.21 13.18 7.90
C SER A 525 -14.64 13.32 6.44
N LEU A 526 -14.02 12.59 5.50
CA LEU A 526 -14.44 12.58 4.10
C LEU A 526 -15.79 11.91 3.94
N ARG A 527 -16.04 10.79 4.63
CA ARG A 527 -17.36 10.15 4.70
C ARG A 527 -18.42 11.15 5.19
N GLU A 528 -18.13 11.90 6.26
CA GLU A 528 -19.04 12.90 6.81
C GLU A 528 -19.25 14.08 5.85
N LEU A 529 -18.19 14.57 5.21
CA LEU A 529 -18.28 15.66 4.24
C LEU A 529 -19.10 15.28 3.01
N GLU A 530 -18.93 14.07 2.48
CA GLU A 530 -19.72 13.58 1.35
C GLU A 530 -21.20 13.46 1.71
N PHE A 531 -21.50 12.96 2.91
CA PHE A 531 -22.88 12.94 3.41
C PHE A 531 -23.46 14.36 3.53
N ALA A 532 -22.76 15.30 4.16
CA ALA A 532 -23.19 16.68 4.31
C ALA A 532 -23.41 17.38 2.97
N ALA A 533 -22.46 17.20 2.03
CA ALA A 533 -22.52 17.77 0.70
C ALA A 533 -23.67 17.16 -0.13
N SER A 534 -23.92 15.84 0.01
CA SER A 534 -25.06 15.16 -0.64
C SER A 534 -26.40 15.64 -0.10
N LEU A 535 -26.50 15.84 1.20
CA LEU A 535 -27.71 16.40 1.83
C LEU A 535 -27.98 17.82 1.32
N LEU A 536 -26.95 18.69 1.31
CA LEU A 536 -27.09 20.06 0.80
C LEU A 536 -27.47 20.10 -0.69
N TRP A 537 -26.85 19.24 -1.52
CA TRP A 537 -27.12 19.11 -2.94
C TRP A 537 -28.55 18.61 -3.19
N ALA A 538 -28.95 17.53 -2.50
CA ALA A 538 -30.29 16.93 -2.63
C ALA A 538 -31.43 17.89 -2.22
N LEU A 539 -31.16 18.79 -1.28
CA LEU A 539 -32.08 19.87 -0.87
C LEU A 539 -32.07 21.08 -1.84
N GLY A 540 -31.24 21.05 -2.90
CA GLY A 540 -31.10 22.15 -3.86
C GLY A 540 -30.37 23.37 -3.31
N GLY A 541 -29.60 23.20 -2.21
CA GLY A 541 -28.89 24.30 -1.55
C GLY A 541 -27.58 24.70 -2.20
N ALA A 542 -26.91 23.77 -2.90
CA ALA A 542 -25.66 24.03 -3.64
C ALA A 542 -25.28 22.88 -4.58
N ALA A 543 -24.39 23.17 -5.53
CA ALA A 543 -23.71 22.13 -6.32
C ALA A 543 -22.81 21.25 -5.43
N TYR A 544 -22.74 19.97 -5.77
CA TYR A 544 -21.84 19.03 -5.09
C TYR A 544 -20.36 19.31 -5.45
N PRO A 545 -19.44 19.39 -4.49
CA PRO A 545 -18.04 19.80 -4.76
C PRO A 545 -17.17 18.61 -5.23
N GLY A 546 -17.59 17.90 -6.28
CA GLY A 546 -17.01 16.63 -6.73
C GLY A 546 -15.52 16.71 -7.02
N GLU A 547 -15.08 17.66 -7.87
CA GLU A 547 -13.66 17.81 -8.23
C GLU A 547 -12.75 18.05 -7.01
N LYS A 548 -13.23 18.85 -6.06
CA LYS A 548 -12.48 19.13 -4.82
C LYS A 548 -12.37 17.90 -3.92
N LEU A 549 -13.45 17.12 -3.81
CA LEU A 549 -13.47 15.87 -3.06
C LEU A 549 -12.56 14.82 -3.71
N GLU A 550 -12.61 14.69 -5.04
CA GLU A 550 -11.73 13.78 -5.78
C GLU A 550 -10.25 14.11 -5.55
N ALA A 551 -9.88 15.40 -5.63
CA ALA A 551 -8.50 15.83 -5.38
C ALA A 551 -8.05 15.51 -3.94
N ILE A 552 -8.90 15.73 -2.94
CA ILE A 552 -8.58 15.40 -1.54
C ILE A 552 -8.48 13.88 -1.35
N TRP A 553 -9.42 13.11 -1.92
CA TRP A 553 -9.37 11.65 -1.87
C TRP A 553 -8.09 11.11 -2.49
N LYS A 554 -7.71 11.54 -3.69
CA LYS A 554 -6.49 11.09 -4.37
C LYS A 554 -5.24 11.35 -3.54
N GLU A 555 -5.18 12.47 -2.81
CA GLU A 555 -4.06 12.76 -1.92
C GLU A 555 -4.05 11.83 -0.68
N VAL A 556 -5.19 11.56 -0.07
CA VAL A 556 -5.31 10.58 1.03
C VAL A 556 -4.93 9.17 0.55
N LEU A 557 -5.41 8.77 -0.62
CA LEU A 557 -5.10 7.47 -1.23
C LEU A 557 -3.61 7.32 -1.55
N LEU A 558 -2.93 8.39 -1.96
CA LEU A 558 -1.47 8.40 -2.13
C LEU A 558 -0.75 8.05 -0.83
N TYR A 559 -1.18 8.65 0.30
CA TYR A 559 -0.54 8.40 1.60
C TYR A 559 -0.91 7.04 2.20
N GLN A 560 -1.83 6.28 1.59
CA GLN A 560 -2.11 4.86 1.91
C GLN A 560 -1.14 3.90 1.23
N PHE A 561 -0.19 4.40 0.43
CA PHE A 561 0.87 3.59 -0.17
C PHE A 561 1.57 2.74 0.91
N HIS A 562 1.97 1.50 0.54
CA HIS A 562 2.38 0.46 1.50
C HIS A 562 3.70 0.72 2.24
N ASP A 563 4.46 1.77 1.93
CA ASP A 563 5.59 2.25 2.72
C ASP A 563 5.33 3.61 3.41
N ILE A 564 4.23 4.30 3.11
CA ILE A 564 3.87 5.55 3.80
C ILE A 564 2.99 5.26 5.01
N LEU A 565 1.80 4.69 4.82
CA LEU A 565 0.86 4.41 5.90
C LEU A 565 1.42 3.42 6.94
N PRO A 566 2.09 2.33 6.55
CA PRO A 566 2.78 1.43 7.47
C PRO A 566 3.88 2.06 8.31
N GLY A 567 4.46 3.16 7.85
CA GLY A 567 5.49 3.90 8.60
C GLY A 567 6.93 3.51 8.26
N SER A 568 7.14 2.87 7.13
CA SER A 568 8.43 2.27 6.72
C SER A 568 9.29 3.14 5.80
N SER A 569 8.98 4.44 5.71
CA SER A 569 9.75 5.42 4.94
C SER A 569 10.71 6.25 5.82
N ILE A 570 11.56 7.05 5.16
CA ILE A 570 12.48 8.00 5.83
C ILE A 570 11.74 9.18 6.47
N THR A 571 12.37 9.86 7.43
CA THR A 571 11.84 11.02 8.17
C THR A 571 11.18 12.07 7.27
N ARG A 572 11.80 12.41 6.14
CA ARG A 572 11.28 13.43 5.22
C ARG A 572 9.90 13.07 4.69
N VAL A 573 9.67 11.80 4.33
CA VAL A 573 8.38 11.33 3.80
C VAL A 573 7.29 11.49 4.85
N HIS A 574 7.54 11.06 6.08
CA HIS A 574 6.55 11.15 7.16
C HIS A 574 6.27 12.59 7.56
N ARG A 575 7.29 13.44 7.60
CA ARG A 575 7.11 14.87 7.87
C ARG A 575 6.25 15.55 6.80
N GLU A 576 6.58 15.36 5.50
CA GLU A 576 5.83 15.94 4.38
C GLU A 576 4.37 15.46 4.37
N SER A 577 4.13 14.16 4.61
CA SER A 577 2.76 13.62 4.67
C SER A 577 1.96 14.16 5.87
N LEU A 578 2.57 14.30 7.05
CA LEU A 578 1.90 14.87 8.22
C LEU A 578 1.53 16.34 8.00
N GLU A 579 2.44 17.17 7.47
CA GLU A 579 2.16 18.57 7.15
C GLU A 579 0.98 18.72 6.16
N ARG A 580 0.88 17.80 5.22
CA ARG A 580 -0.24 17.76 4.26
C ARG A 580 -1.53 17.29 4.92
N TYR A 581 -1.48 16.22 5.69
CA TYR A 581 -2.63 15.73 6.44
C TYR A 581 -3.22 16.81 7.39
N GLU A 582 -2.38 17.54 8.10
CA GLU A 582 -2.83 18.63 9.00
C GLU A 582 -3.60 19.69 8.23
N ARG A 583 -3.09 20.13 7.09
CA ARG A 583 -3.77 21.10 6.20
C ARG A 583 -5.08 20.55 5.64
N LEU A 584 -5.06 19.32 5.10
CA LEU A 584 -6.26 18.69 4.54
C LEU A 584 -7.33 18.44 5.60
N PHE A 585 -6.94 18.00 6.79
CA PHE A 585 -7.87 17.76 7.89
C PHE A 585 -8.54 19.08 8.35
N ALA A 586 -7.77 20.14 8.52
CA ALA A 586 -8.31 21.47 8.84
C ALA A 586 -9.29 21.96 7.75
N GLN A 587 -8.91 21.79 6.46
CA GLN A 587 -9.75 22.14 5.32
C GLN A 587 -11.07 21.35 5.31
N VAL A 588 -11.03 20.04 5.45
CA VAL A 588 -12.21 19.16 5.43
C VAL A 588 -13.13 19.47 6.61
N ARG A 589 -12.57 19.67 7.82
CA ARG A 589 -13.36 20.07 9.00
C ARG A 589 -14.05 21.43 8.81
N GLY A 590 -13.38 22.37 8.17
CA GLY A 590 -13.97 23.66 7.80
C GLY A 590 -15.14 23.48 6.81
N MET A 591 -14.94 22.67 5.76
CA MET A 591 -15.97 22.37 4.78
C MET A 591 -17.19 21.67 5.39
N ILE A 592 -17.00 20.72 6.31
CA ILE A 592 -18.10 20.05 7.03
C ILE A 592 -18.96 21.09 7.77
N ARG A 593 -18.32 21.94 8.59
CA ARG A 593 -19.02 22.99 9.37
C ARG A 593 -19.79 23.95 8.48
N GLU A 594 -19.17 24.46 7.42
CA GLU A 594 -19.81 25.36 6.46
C GLU A 594 -20.99 24.68 5.77
N THR A 595 -20.83 23.43 5.31
CA THR A 595 -21.88 22.70 4.62
C THR A 595 -23.07 22.44 5.54
N TYR A 596 -22.86 22.00 6.76
CA TYR A 596 -23.93 21.79 7.76
C TYR A 596 -24.60 23.10 8.18
N ALA A 597 -23.86 24.18 8.34
CA ALA A 597 -24.45 25.49 8.62
C ALA A 597 -25.37 25.96 7.49
N ARG A 598 -25.04 25.70 6.25
CA ARG A 598 -25.90 25.97 5.08
C ARG A 598 -27.13 25.05 5.04
N VAL A 599 -26.99 23.76 5.39
CA VAL A 599 -28.15 22.85 5.53
C VAL A 599 -29.10 23.38 6.60
N ALA A 600 -28.57 23.74 7.76
CA ALA A 600 -29.36 24.30 8.87
C ALA A 600 -30.11 25.60 8.46
N ALA A 601 -29.44 26.47 7.71
CA ALA A 601 -30.07 27.70 7.19
C ALA A 601 -31.27 27.42 6.25
N LEU A 602 -31.22 26.33 5.46
CA LEU A 602 -32.38 25.95 4.59
C LEU A 602 -33.64 25.55 5.37
N THR A 603 -33.54 25.23 6.65
CA THR A 603 -34.66 24.89 7.53
C THR A 603 -35.23 26.11 8.28
N GLY A 604 -34.65 27.27 8.07
CA GLY A 604 -35.05 28.51 8.73
C GLY A 604 -34.62 28.67 10.19
N TRP A 605 -33.70 27.83 10.69
CA TRP A 605 -33.18 27.88 12.08
C TRP A 605 -32.01 28.86 12.21
N SER A 606 -32.22 30.12 12.00
CA SER A 606 -31.17 31.16 12.15
C SER A 606 -30.76 31.34 13.60
N GLY A 607 -29.46 31.31 13.86
CA GLY A 607 -28.88 31.52 15.20
C GLY A 607 -29.12 30.40 16.21
N GLU A 608 -29.79 29.30 15.79
CA GLU A 608 -30.00 28.14 16.65
C GLU A 608 -28.85 27.12 16.47
N PRO A 609 -28.36 26.48 17.54
CA PRO A 609 -27.42 25.37 17.44
C PRO A 609 -28.14 24.13 16.91
N VAL A 610 -27.57 23.51 15.85
CA VAL A 610 -28.12 22.33 15.17
C VAL A 610 -27.13 21.17 15.25
N LEU A 611 -27.67 20.02 15.67
CA LEU A 611 -26.92 18.74 15.76
C LEU A 611 -27.17 17.88 14.53
N PHE A 612 -26.09 17.36 13.96
CA PHE A 612 -26.10 16.46 12.82
C PHE A 612 -25.57 15.06 13.20
N ASN A 613 -26.27 14.05 12.74
CA ASN A 613 -25.93 12.64 12.88
C ASN A 613 -25.74 12.03 11.49
N SER A 614 -24.55 11.66 11.13
CA SER A 614 -24.22 11.00 9.86
C SER A 614 -24.25 9.47 9.92
N LEU A 615 -24.62 8.86 11.07
CA LEU A 615 -24.74 7.40 11.23
C LEU A 615 -26.18 6.94 10.99
N PRO A 616 -26.37 5.67 10.51
CA PRO A 616 -27.68 5.15 10.12
C PRO A 616 -28.53 4.62 11.29
N TRP A 617 -28.30 5.11 12.51
CA TRP A 617 -29.13 4.84 13.70
C TRP A 617 -29.28 6.10 14.54
N ASP A 618 -30.36 6.13 15.33
CA ASP A 618 -30.61 7.23 16.25
C ASP A 618 -29.52 7.31 17.31
N ARG A 619 -29.05 8.51 17.59
CA ARG A 619 -28.04 8.79 18.61
C ARG A 619 -28.67 9.38 19.85
N GLN A 620 -28.29 8.85 21.00
CA GLN A 620 -28.64 9.38 22.31
C GLN A 620 -27.36 9.51 23.13
N GLU A 621 -26.93 10.77 23.36
CA GLU A 621 -25.69 11.04 24.11
C GLU A 621 -25.68 12.43 24.72
N TRP A 622 -24.70 12.67 25.57
CA TRP A 622 -24.47 14.00 26.16
C TRP A 622 -23.59 14.82 25.23
N VAL A 623 -24.02 16.05 24.96
CA VAL A 623 -23.25 17.06 24.24
C VAL A 623 -23.05 18.28 25.09
N GLU A 624 -21.87 18.89 25.00
CA GLU A 624 -21.56 20.14 25.66
C GLU A 624 -21.79 21.32 24.69
N TRP A 625 -22.51 22.36 25.18
CA TRP A 625 -22.70 23.58 24.41
C TRP A 625 -22.71 24.80 25.35
N ASN A 626 -21.83 25.78 25.05
CA ASN A 626 -21.69 27.02 25.85
C ASN A 626 -21.54 26.79 27.38
N GLY A 627 -20.77 25.75 27.75
CA GLY A 627 -20.53 25.39 29.15
C GLY A 627 -21.69 24.64 29.81
N GLY A 628 -22.73 24.29 29.09
CA GLY A 628 -23.86 23.48 29.56
C GLY A 628 -23.92 22.09 28.93
N TRP A 629 -24.31 21.08 29.71
CA TRP A 629 -24.49 19.72 29.23
C TRP A 629 -25.95 19.44 28.87
N HIS A 630 -26.16 18.84 27.69
CA HIS A 630 -27.46 18.49 27.16
C HIS A 630 -27.48 17.01 26.75
N TYR A 631 -28.42 16.23 27.29
CA TYR A 631 -28.68 14.88 26.77
C TYR A 631 -29.58 14.99 25.56
N VAL A 632 -29.16 14.51 24.42
CA VAL A 632 -29.83 14.73 23.14
C VAL A 632 -30.27 13.44 22.49
N HIS A 633 -31.31 13.51 21.63
CA HIS A 633 -31.76 12.47 20.71
C HIS A 633 -31.77 13.04 19.29
N VAL A 634 -30.86 12.52 18.45
CA VAL A 634 -30.71 12.96 17.06
C VAL A 634 -31.02 11.78 16.15
N PRO A 635 -31.96 11.93 15.18
CA PRO A 635 -32.36 10.82 14.30
C PRO A 635 -31.23 10.35 13.39
N ALA A 636 -31.32 9.09 12.95
CA ALA A 636 -30.42 8.48 11.99
C ALA A 636 -30.28 9.32 10.73
N MET A 637 -29.04 9.57 10.27
CA MET A 637 -28.72 10.31 9.03
C MET A 637 -29.57 11.59 8.87
N GLY A 638 -29.74 12.30 9.97
CA GLY A 638 -30.60 13.46 10.10
C GLY A 638 -30.05 14.51 11.06
N TYR A 639 -30.89 15.50 11.36
CA TYR A 639 -30.47 16.64 12.18
C TYR A 639 -31.66 17.25 12.93
N ARG A 640 -31.36 17.93 14.06
CA ARG A 640 -32.31 18.69 14.88
C ARG A 640 -31.64 19.87 15.55
N THR A 641 -32.42 20.89 15.89
CA THR A 641 -31.94 21.92 16.80
C THR A 641 -31.61 21.31 18.18
N LEU A 642 -30.66 21.90 18.91
CA LEU A 642 -30.32 21.45 20.25
C LEU A 642 -31.56 21.43 21.17
N LYS A 643 -32.43 22.41 21.05
CA LYS A 643 -33.68 22.50 21.81
C LYS A 643 -34.64 21.34 21.52
N GLU A 644 -34.85 20.98 20.24
CA GLU A 644 -35.71 19.86 19.86
C GLU A 644 -35.09 18.49 20.18
N ALA A 645 -33.76 18.40 20.16
CA ALA A 645 -33.02 17.17 20.46
C ALA A 645 -32.93 16.91 21.97
N ALA A 646 -32.94 17.96 22.81
CA ALA A 646 -32.75 17.81 24.26
C ALA A 646 -33.83 16.94 24.90
N ARG A 647 -33.39 16.06 25.79
CA ARG A 647 -34.25 15.14 26.57
C ARG A 647 -33.86 15.21 28.04
N PRO A 648 -34.80 15.07 28.95
CA PRO A 648 -34.45 14.94 30.37
C PRO A 648 -33.72 13.60 30.60
N ARG A 649 -32.60 13.67 31.30
CA ARG A 649 -31.82 12.51 31.74
C ARG A 649 -31.25 12.79 33.12
N SER A 650 -31.41 11.84 34.06
CA SER A 650 -30.78 11.91 35.37
C SER A 650 -29.29 11.64 35.27
N VAL A 651 -28.52 12.28 36.13
CA VAL A 651 -27.11 12.03 36.39
C VAL A 651 -26.91 11.33 37.74
N ASP A 652 -27.98 10.82 38.33
CA ASP A 652 -27.91 10.06 39.59
C ASP A 652 -27.05 8.80 39.44
N GLY A 653 -26.31 8.47 40.48
CA GLY A 653 -25.41 7.30 40.50
C GLY A 653 -24.01 7.58 39.97
N LEU A 654 -23.70 8.84 39.54
CA LEU A 654 -22.32 9.24 39.26
C LEU A 654 -21.54 9.48 40.56
N ALA A 655 -20.38 8.81 40.67
CA ALA A 655 -19.45 9.07 41.76
C ALA A 655 -18.00 9.01 41.28
N ALA A 656 -17.17 9.86 41.79
CA ALA A 656 -15.72 9.84 41.69
C ALA A 656 -15.15 10.02 43.10
N ALA A 657 -14.54 9.00 43.62
CA ALA A 657 -13.90 9.00 44.92
C ALA A 657 -12.46 8.51 44.77
N ASP A 658 -11.64 8.73 45.78
CA ASP A 658 -10.26 8.27 45.80
C ASP A 658 -10.19 6.74 45.50
N GLY A 659 -9.58 6.38 44.40
CA GLY A 659 -9.47 4.98 43.94
C GLY A 659 -10.72 4.39 43.25
N SER A 660 -11.77 5.19 42.92
CA SER A 660 -12.95 4.63 42.24
C SER A 660 -13.74 5.61 41.38
N LEU A 661 -14.36 5.05 40.32
CA LEU A 661 -15.36 5.73 39.49
C LEU A 661 -16.63 4.88 39.43
N GLU A 662 -17.78 5.52 39.38
CA GLU A 662 -19.06 4.83 39.32
C GLU A 662 -20.09 5.60 38.47
N ASN A 663 -20.90 4.87 37.72
CA ASN A 663 -22.13 5.36 37.10
C ASN A 663 -23.25 4.33 37.26
N ASP A 664 -24.37 4.52 36.57
CA ASP A 664 -25.53 3.59 36.59
C ASP A 664 -25.23 2.20 36.01
N PHE A 665 -24.16 2.04 35.25
CA PHE A 665 -23.80 0.79 34.60
C PHE A 665 -22.59 0.09 35.23
N LEU A 666 -21.53 0.82 35.53
CA LEU A 666 -20.23 0.30 35.92
C LEU A 666 -19.76 0.86 37.26
N SER A 667 -19.04 0.04 38.01
CA SER A 667 -18.20 0.41 39.16
C SER A 667 -16.76 0.00 38.85
N VAL A 668 -15.84 0.97 38.80
CA VAL A 668 -14.43 0.79 38.44
C VAL A 668 -13.55 1.11 39.66
N ARG A 669 -12.58 0.23 39.97
CA ARG A 669 -11.62 0.45 41.07
C ARG A 669 -10.20 0.46 40.55
N PHE A 670 -9.41 1.37 41.10
CA PHE A 670 -7.99 1.58 40.77
C PHE A 670 -7.12 1.21 41.98
N ASP A 671 -5.90 0.79 41.70
CA ASP A 671 -4.87 0.65 42.73
C ASP A 671 -4.03 1.93 42.89
N GLU A 672 -3.03 1.89 43.76
CA GLU A 672 -2.13 3.00 44.07
C GLU A 672 -1.20 3.39 42.91
N ASP A 673 -0.97 2.50 41.95
CA ASP A 673 -0.19 2.71 40.73
C ASP A 673 -1.05 3.19 39.56
N GLY A 674 -2.37 3.36 39.76
CA GLY A 674 -3.32 3.82 38.74
C GLY A 674 -3.84 2.73 37.82
N GLY A 675 -3.42 1.47 37.99
CA GLY A 675 -3.95 0.30 37.26
C GLY A 675 -5.39 -0.02 37.67
N ILE A 676 -6.18 -0.51 36.74
CA ILE A 676 -7.56 -0.93 37.01
C ILE A 676 -7.57 -2.35 37.57
N VAL A 677 -8.12 -2.52 38.77
CA VAL A 677 -8.21 -3.84 39.45
C VAL A 677 -9.59 -4.44 39.44
N SER A 678 -10.62 -3.68 39.03
CA SER A 678 -12.01 -4.17 38.93
C SER A 678 -12.79 -3.28 37.96
N VAL A 679 -13.57 -3.90 37.10
CA VAL A 679 -14.61 -3.30 36.27
C VAL A 679 -15.88 -4.15 36.45
N TYR A 680 -16.72 -3.74 37.41
CA TYR A 680 -17.92 -4.48 37.76
C TYR A 680 -19.13 -3.94 36.99
N ASP A 681 -19.76 -4.80 36.18
CA ASP A 681 -21.01 -4.52 35.46
C ASP A 681 -22.20 -4.73 36.43
N LYS A 682 -22.77 -3.61 36.85
CA LYS A 682 -23.90 -3.60 37.81
C LYS A 682 -25.18 -4.20 37.22
N ARG A 683 -25.38 -4.11 35.90
CA ARG A 683 -26.58 -4.61 35.22
C ARG A 683 -26.63 -6.12 35.27
N LEU A 684 -25.48 -6.77 35.08
CA LEU A 684 -25.35 -8.22 34.97
C LEU A 684 -24.77 -8.87 36.24
N GLY A 685 -24.36 -8.05 37.23
CA GLY A 685 -23.76 -8.53 38.48
C GLY A 685 -22.45 -9.28 38.24
N ARG A 686 -21.62 -8.85 37.31
CA ARG A 686 -20.44 -9.55 36.79
C ARG A 686 -19.18 -8.71 36.75
N GLU A 687 -18.05 -9.33 37.14
CA GLU A 687 -16.71 -8.71 36.93
C GLU A 687 -16.27 -8.93 35.48
N ALA A 688 -15.82 -7.85 34.83
CA ALA A 688 -15.35 -7.89 33.46
C ALA A 688 -13.88 -8.31 33.33
N LEU A 689 -13.08 -8.07 34.39
CA LEU A 689 -11.66 -8.43 34.41
C LEU A 689 -11.42 -9.81 34.99
N HIS A 690 -10.30 -10.42 34.61
CA HIS A 690 -9.84 -11.66 35.21
C HIS A 690 -9.39 -11.43 36.67
N PRO A 691 -9.83 -12.26 37.63
CA PRO A 691 -9.49 -12.09 39.03
C PRO A 691 -7.99 -12.04 39.29
N GLY A 692 -7.54 -10.99 40.00
CA GLY A 692 -6.15 -10.85 40.45
C GLY A 692 -5.21 -10.24 39.39
N GLU A 693 -5.69 -9.94 38.18
CA GLU A 693 -4.93 -9.25 37.15
C GLU A 693 -5.33 -7.78 37.05
N LYS A 694 -4.43 -6.94 36.53
CA LYS A 694 -4.64 -5.49 36.39
C LYS A 694 -4.78 -5.10 34.92
N ALA A 695 -5.72 -4.22 34.61
CA ALA A 695 -5.90 -3.64 33.29
C ALA A 695 -5.36 -2.22 33.21
N ASN A 696 -5.12 -1.76 31.98
CA ASN A 696 -4.66 -0.39 31.68
C ASN A 696 -3.32 -0.03 32.33
N VAL A 697 -2.42 -1.00 32.45
CA VAL A 697 -1.05 -0.78 32.92
C VAL A 697 -0.19 -0.45 31.69
N PHE A 698 0.45 0.73 31.69
CA PHE A 698 1.35 1.17 30.62
C PHE A 698 2.69 0.43 30.71
N THR A 699 2.83 -0.64 29.95
CA THR A 699 4.05 -1.44 29.92
C THR A 699 4.95 -1.00 28.77
N VAL A 700 6.20 -0.73 29.08
CA VAL A 700 7.25 -0.37 28.12
C VAL A 700 8.11 -1.59 27.87
N TYR A 701 8.29 -1.94 26.60
CA TYR A 701 9.13 -3.04 26.15
C TYR A 701 10.36 -2.53 25.40
N HIS A 702 11.45 -3.29 25.43
CA HIS A 702 12.55 -3.08 24.50
C HIS A 702 12.11 -3.41 23.09
N ASP A 703 12.49 -2.57 22.13
CA ASP A 703 12.18 -2.71 20.72
C ASP A 703 13.44 -2.45 19.90
N ASP A 704 14.28 -3.47 19.77
CA ASP A 704 15.52 -3.42 18.99
C ASP A 704 15.29 -3.66 17.49
N GLY A 705 14.00 -3.64 17.05
CA GLY A 705 13.59 -3.80 15.66
C GLY A 705 13.73 -2.54 14.82
N ASP A 706 13.17 -2.61 13.63
CA ASP A 706 13.08 -1.51 12.69
C ASP A 706 11.59 -1.09 12.47
N ALA A 707 11.30 -0.28 11.46
CA ALA A 707 9.94 0.16 11.20
C ALA A 707 9.00 -1.01 10.86
N TRP A 708 9.52 -2.07 10.25
CA TRP A 708 8.74 -3.22 9.80
C TRP A 708 8.48 -4.23 10.91
N ASP A 709 9.51 -4.59 11.67
CA ASP A 709 9.42 -5.69 12.62
C ASP A 709 9.96 -5.28 14.01
N PHE A 710 9.40 -5.89 15.05
CA PHE A 710 9.91 -5.87 16.43
C PHE A 710 10.23 -7.30 16.89
N PRO A 711 11.07 -7.49 17.93
CA PRO A 711 11.42 -8.80 18.44
C PRO A 711 10.17 -9.60 18.87
N ARG A 712 10.04 -10.82 18.39
CA ARG A 712 8.89 -11.71 18.72
C ARG A 712 8.78 -12.04 20.21
N ASP A 713 9.91 -12.08 20.89
CA ASP A 713 10.05 -12.34 22.30
C ASP A 713 9.97 -11.09 23.19
N TYR A 714 9.48 -9.98 22.64
CA TYR A 714 9.41 -8.69 23.35
C TYR A 714 8.72 -8.79 24.73
N ARG A 715 7.78 -9.72 24.91
CA ARG A 715 7.10 -9.91 26.21
C ARG A 715 8.05 -10.37 27.31
N GLU A 716 9.17 -11.00 26.95
CA GLU A 716 10.21 -11.40 27.88
C GLU A 716 11.19 -10.24 28.19
N HIS A 717 11.08 -9.14 27.44
CA HIS A 717 12.00 -7.99 27.48
C HIS A 717 11.29 -6.70 27.92
N ALA A 718 10.45 -6.78 28.99
CA ALA A 718 9.84 -5.60 29.58
C ALA A 718 10.92 -4.67 30.14
N ALA A 719 10.93 -3.42 29.71
CA ALA A 719 11.82 -2.37 30.23
C ALA A 719 11.27 -1.74 31.52
N GLY A 720 9.99 -1.98 31.81
CA GLY A 720 9.29 -1.51 33.02
C GLY A 720 7.88 -0.99 32.70
N THR A 721 7.29 -0.30 33.66
CA THR A 721 5.98 0.36 33.51
C THR A 721 6.12 1.85 33.72
N MET A 722 5.24 2.64 33.11
CA MET A 722 5.14 4.06 33.43
C MET A 722 4.65 4.22 34.88
N LYS A 723 5.21 5.20 35.59
CA LYS A 723 4.93 5.42 37.01
C LYS A 723 3.91 6.53 37.19
N LEU A 724 2.84 6.26 37.93
CA LEU A 724 1.85 7.26 38.32
C LEU A 724 2.50 8.34 39.19
N ARG A 725 2.27 9.59 38.87
CA ARG A 725 2.70 10.78 39.63
C ARG A 725 1.55 11.50 40.29
N ARG A 726 0.40 11.46 39.67
CA ARG A 726 -0.77 12.17 40.14
C ARG A 726 -2.05 11.48 39.67
N ALA A 727 -3.05 11.45 40.52
CA ALA A 727 -4.42 11.10 40.19
C ALA A 727 -5.39 12.10 40.85
N VAL A 728 -6.34 12.62 40.05
CA VAL A 728 -7.36 13.58 40.55
C VAL A 728 -8.72 13.08 40.11
N TYR A 729 -9.56 12.80 41.09
CA TYR A 729 -10.94 12.32 40.86
C TYR A 729 -11.91 13.50 40.89
N SER A 730 -12.85 13.56 39.97
CA SER A 730 -13.82 14.65 39.86
C SER A 730 -15.09 14.18 39.12
N VAL A 731 -16.16 14.96 39.37
CA VAL A 731 -17.42 14.86 38.63
C VAL A 731 -17.67 16.21 37.95
N ASP A 732 -17.92 16.20 36.64
CA ASP A 732 -18.28 17.36 35.86
C ASP A 732 -19.48 17.05 34.97
N GLY A 733 -20.62 17.68 35.25
CA GLY A 733 -21.87 17.42 34.55
C GLY A 733 -22.23 15.95 34.56
N PRO A 734 -22.33 15.29 33.37
CA PRO A 734 -22.70 13.88 33.26
C PRO A 734 -21.50 12.94 33.37
N LYS A 735 -20.30 13.40 33.70
CA LYS A 735 -19.07 12.59 33.67
C LYS A 735 -18.46 12.47 35.08
N ALA A 736 -18.22 11.24 35.51
CA ALA A 736 -17.31 10.93 36.61
C ALA A 736 -15.97 10.49 36.00
N TYR A 737 -14.87 11.13 36.41
CA TYR A 737 -13.57 10.85 35.81
C TYR A 737 -12.40 10.93 36.78
N VAL A 738 -11.28 10.30 36.38
CA VAL A 738 -9.97 10.49 37.00
C VAL A 738 -8.99 11.01 35.96
N GLU A 739 -8.22 12.04 36.28
CA GLU A 739 -7.07 12.47 35.51
C GLU A 739 -5.81 11.92 36.15
N GLN A 740 -5.06 11.13 35.37
CA GLN A 740 -3.83 10.46 35.77
C GLN A 740 -2.66 11.02 34.97
N GLU A 741 -1.54 11.30 35.66
CA GLU A 741 -0.28 11.72 35.03
C GLU A 741 0.79 10.67 35.32
N TYR A 742 1.44 10.19 34.25
CA TYR A 742 2.48 9.17 34.30
C TYR A 742 3.79 9.67 33.73
N GLU A 743 4.89 9.08 34.17
CA GLU A 743 6.22 9.32 33.59
C GLU A 743 7.02 8.00 33.41
N TYR A 744 7.88 8.01 32.38
CA TYR A 744 8.89 6.99 32.11
C TYR A 744 10.05 7.66 31.37
N GLY A 745 11.30 7.58 31.91
CA GLY A 745 12.42 8.27 31.30
C GLY A 745 12.18 9.76 31.11
N GLU A 746 12.25 10.24 29.88
CA GLU A 746 11.92 11.62 29.52
C GLU A 746 10.46 11.79 29.06
N SER A 747 9.72 10.68 28.91
CA SER A 747 8.36 10.64 28.40
C SER A 747 7.33 10.92 29.49
N ARG A 748 6.24 11.58 29.11
CA ARG A 748 5.10 11.89 30.00
C ARG A 748 3.80 11.46 29.31
N LEU A 749 2.85 10.98 30.12
CA LEU A 749 1.54 10.61 29.64
C LEU A 749 0.48 11.18 30.57
N LYS A 750 -0.54 11.81 29.98
CA LYS A 750 -1.75 12.25 30.67
C LYS A 750 -2.92 11.43 30.12
N GLN A 751 -3.71 10.91 31.05
CA GLN A 751 -4.90 10.16 30.68
C GLN A 751 -6.09 10.60 31.53
N LYS A 752 -7.20 10.89 30.85
CA LYS A 752 -8.51 11.09 31.48
C LYS A 752 -9.33 9.82 31.27
N ILE A 753 -9.65 9.12 32.35
CA ILE A 753 -10.49 7.95 32.35
C ILE A 753 -11.87 8.36 32.84
N ALA A 754 -12.92 8.14 32.03
CA ALA A 754 -14.24 8.68 32.31
C ALA A 754 -15.36 7.65 32.14
N LEU A 755 -16.32 7.69 33.07
CA LEU A 755 -17.64 7.10 32.96
C LEU A 755 -18.68 8.20 32.74
N THR A 756 -19.55 8.02 31.75
CA THR A 756 -20.63 8.96 31.44
C THR A 756 -21.98 8.39 31.92
N ALA A 757 -22.85 9.21 32.48
CA ALA A 757 -24.19 8.82 32.88
C ALA A 757 -24.97 8.23 31.72
N GLY A 758 -25.51 7.03 31.88
CA GLY A 758 -26.27 6.33 30.84
C GLY A 758 -25.42 5.66 29.76
N SER A 759 -24.10 5.54 29.94
CA SER A 759 -23.19 4.87 29.02
C SER A 759 -22.46 3.69 29.67
N PRO A 760 -22.40 2.51 29.04
CA PRO A 760 -21.62 1.37 29.52
C PRO A 760 -20.14 1.44 29.14
N LEU A 761 -19.67 2.53 28.52
CA LEU A 761 -18.29 2.68 28.07
C LEU A 761 -17.42 3.27 29.17
N LEU A 762 -16.25 2.67 29.42
CA LEU A 762 -15.16 3.28 30.15
C LEU A 762 -14.18 3.87 29.11
N VAL A 763 -14.09 5.18 29.01
CA VAL A 763 -13.36 5.89 27.97
C VAL A 763 -12.02 6.40 28.47
N PHE A 764 -10.95 6.24 27.70
CA PHE A 764 -9.58 6.63 27.99
C PHE A 764 -9.11 7.66 26.96
N GLU A 765 -9.19 8.94 27.30
CA GLU A 765 -8.63 10.04 26.50
C GLU A 765 -7.17 10.24 26.89
N THR A 766 -6.25 10.05 25.95
CA THR A 766 -4.82 9.98 26.25
C THR A 766 -4.01 10.98 25.43
N GLU A 767 -3.11 11.71 26.09
CA GLU A 767 -2.04 12.51 25.50
C GLU A 767 -0.69 11.95 25.99
N ALA A 768 0.19 11.57 25.06
CA ALA A 768 1.50 11.03 25.36
C ALA A 768 2.59 11.89 24.69
N ASP A 769 3.41 12.57 25.50
CA ASP A 769 4.67 13.18 25.04
C ASP A 769 5.75 12.10 25.12
N TRP A 770 5.91 11.37 24.01
CA TRP A 770 6.80 10.23 23.91
C TRP A 770 8.18 10.63 23.41
N ARG A 771 9.24 10.30 24.18
CA ARG A 771 10.62 10.72 23.91
C ARG A 771 11.60 9.56 23.79
N GLU A 772 11.16 8.33 24.09
CA GLU A 772 12.01 7.16 24.08
C GLU A 772 12.37 6.73 22.65
N SER A 773 13.52 6.07 22.51
CA SER A 773 13.97 5.41 21.28
C SER A 773 14.20 3.93 21.54
N GLY A 774 13.90 3.06 20.56
CA GLY A 774 14.03 1.62 20.72
C GLY A 774 13.12 1.06 21.81
N LYS A 775 11.90 1.63 21.93
CA LYS A 775 10.89 1.24 22.91
C LYS A 775 9.51 1.11 22.28
N MET A 776 8.71 0.23 22.83
CA MET A 776 7.31 0.02 22.49
C MET A 776 6.45 0.17 23.73
N LEU A 777 5.34 0.89 23.62
CA LEU A 777 4.36 1.13 24.71
C LEU A 777 3.08 0.39 24.40
N ARG A 778 2.64 -0.47 25.32
CA ARG A 778 1.41 -1.25 25.20
C ARG A 778 0.53 -1.16 26.46
N VAL A 779 -0.77 -1.41 26.27
CA VAL A 779 -1.72 -1.62 27.35
C VAL A 779 -2.47 -2.93 27.16
N ALA A 780 -2.70 -3.65 28.26
CA ALA A 780 -3.41 -4.91 28.26
C ALA A 780 -4.66 -4.85 29.12
N PHE A 781 -5.68 -5.64 28.74
CA PHE A 781 -6.94 -5.82 29.42
C PHE A 781 -7.19 -7.31 29.59
N PRO A 782 -6.78 -7.91 30.71
CA PRO A 782 -7.09 -9.30 31.04
C PRO A 782 -8.57 -9.40 31.39
N THR A 783 -9.35 -10.05 30.54
CA THR A 783 -10.81 -10.16 30.67
C THR A 783 -11.21 -11.43 31.39
N GLY A 784 -12.39 -11.41 32.03
CA GLY A 784 -13.01 -12.59 32.60
C GLY A 784 -13.71 -13.52 31.58
N ILE A 785 -13.26 -13.51 30.33
CA ILE A 785 -13.89 -14.20 29.19
C ILE A 785 -13.09 -15.46 28.83
N HIS A 786 -13.79 -16.56 28.60
CA HIS A 786 -13.22 -17.78 28.05
C HIS A 786 -13.66 -17.96 26.60
N SER A 787 -12.75 -17.68 25.65
CA SER A 787 -13.02 -17.81 24.23
C SER A 787 -11.76 -18.27 23.49
N ASP A 788 -11.92 -19.15 22.52
CA ASP A 788 -10.84 -19.64 21.67
C ASP A 788 -10.55 -18.75 20.46
N HIS A 789 -11.33 -17.67 20.31
CA HIS A 789 -11.13 -16.67 19.25
C HIS A 789 -11.52 -15.27 19.72
N ALA A 790 -10.87 -14.26 19.13
CA ALA A 790 -11.24 -12.86 19.20
C ALA A 790 -11.94 -12.42 17.91
N ASN A 791 -12.97 -11.58 18.04
CA ASN A 791 -13.65 -10.93 16.92
C ASN A 791 -12.93 -9.61 16.62
N CYS A 792 -12.29 -9.53 15.49
CA CYS A 792 -11.47 -8.37 15.08
C CYS A 792 -12.10 -7.67 13.88
N GLU A 793 -12.50 -6.43 14.04
CA GLU A 793 -13.07 -5.68 12.91
C GLU A 793 -12.05 -5.45 11.82
N ILE A 794 -12.47 -5.68 10.61
CA ILE A 794 -11.78 -5.35 9.37
C ILE A 794 -12.72 -4.55 8.45
N GLN A 795 -12.31 -4.28 7.24
CA GLN A 795 -13.14 -3.60 6.25
C GLN A 795 -14.43 -4.39 5.98
N PHE A 796 -15.58 -3.73 6.11
CA PHE A 796 -16.91 -4.30 5.82
C PHE A 796 -17.28 -5.57 6.59
N GLY A 797 -16.69 -5.81 7.76
CA GLY A 797 -17.00 -6.98 8.56
C GLY A 797 -15.99 -7.22 9.67
N TYR A 798 -15.89 -8.46 10.13
CA TYR A 798 -14.90 -8.85 11.11
C TYR A 798 -14.35 -10.25 10.81
N LEU A 799 -13.17 -10.54 11.34
CA LEU A 799 -12.55 -11.86 11.34
C LEU A 799 -12.54 -12.44 12.75
N LYS A 800 -12.72 -13.76 12.83
CA LYS A 800 -12.44 -14.55 14.04
C LYS A 800 -10.98 -14.99 13.98
N ARG A 801 -10.17 -14.51 14.91
CA ARG A 801 -8.77 -14.89 15.01
C ARG A 801 -8.52 -15.68 16.30
N PRO A 802 -7.74 -16.79 16.24
CA PRO A 802 -7.52 -17.64 17.40
C PRO A 802 -6.80 -16.89 18.52
N THR A 803 -7.20 -17.17 19.77
CA THR A 803 -6.51 -16.73 20.99
C THR A 803 -5.50 -17.75 21.48
N THR A 804 -5.37 -18.86 20.78
CA THR A 804 -4.50 -20.00 21.07
C THR A 804 -3.24 -19.99 20.19
N ARG A 805 -2.28 -20.84 20.53
CA ARG A 805 -1.04 -21.07 19.76
C ARG A 805 -0.83 -22.58 19.51
N ASN A 806 -1.90 -23.28 19.12
CA ASN A 806 -1.87 -24.73 18.92
C ASN A 806 -1.11 -25.16 17.65
N THR A 807 -1.04 -24.28 16.66
CA THR A 807 -0.40 -24.52 15.36
C THR A 807 0.62 -23.43 15.05
N MET A 808 1.55 -23.69 14.11
CA MET A 808 2.49 -22.67 13.65
C MET A 808 1.79 -21.48 12.97
N PHE A 809 0.63 -21.69 12.33
CA PHE A 809 -0.17 -20.60 11.77
C PHE A 809 -0.76 -19.69 12.86
N GLU A 810 -1.23 -20.26 13.97
CA GLU A 810 -1.70 -19.49 15.12
C GLU A 810 -0.54 -18.77 15.82
N TYR A 811 0.58 -19.47 16.01
CA TYR A 811 1.78 -18.91 16.62
C TYR A 811 2.31 -17.72 15.81
N ALA A 812 2.29 -17.80 14.50
CA ALA A 812 2.78 -16.74 13.61
C ALA A 812 1.95 -15.45 13.70
N ARG A 813 0.65 -15.54 14.05
CA ARG A 813 -0.29 -14.41 14.14
C ARG A 813 -0.29 -13.74 15.51
N ASP A 814 0.85 -13.24 15.96
CA ASP A 814 0.97 -12.61 17.27
C ASP A 814 0.42 -11.18 17.30
N GLU A 815 0.82 -10.36 16.35
CA GLU A 815 0.27 -9.01 16.16
C GLU A 815 -0.75 -9.04 15.02
N ILE A 816 -1.95 -8.52 15.28
CA ILE A 816 -3.08 -8.56 14.35
C ILE A 816 -3.63 -7.17 14.10
N CYS A 817 -4.11 -6.94 12.87
CA CYS A 817 -4.76 -5.68 12.50
C CYS A 817 -6.24 -5.72 12.89
N ALA A 818 -6.71 -4.72 13.61
CA ALA A 818 -8.13 -4.44 13.75
C ALA A 818 -8.37 -2.93 13.66
N HIS A 819 -9.56 -2.51 13.19
CA HIS A 819 -9.88 -1.11 12.97
C HIS A 819 -10.49 -0.47 14.22
N HIS A 820 -11.83 -0.46 14.34
CA HIS A 820 -12.49 0.23 15.45
C HIS A 820 -12.53 -0.57 16.74
N TYR A 821 -12.51 -1.92 16.63
CA TYR A 821 -12.59 -2.77 17.82
C TYR A 821 -11.94 -4.15 17.65
N ILE A 822 -11.60 -4.71 18.80
CA ILE A 822 -11.34 -6.12 19.04
C ILE A 822 -12.19 -6.57 20.23
N ASP A 823 -12.79 -7.77 20.16
CA ASP A 823 -13.76 -8.26 21.11
C ASP A 823 -13.47 -9.71 21.53
N LEU A 824 -13.57 -9.99 22.84
CA LEU A 824 -13.67 -11.34 23.37
C LEU A 824 -15.06 -11.54 23.94
N SER A 825 -15.80 -12.52 23.43
CA SER A 825 -17.16 -12.79 23.90
C SER A 825 -17.50 -14.28 24.00
N GLN A 826 -18.35 -14.57 24.98
CA GLN A 826 -19.10 -15.79 25.17
C GLN A 826 -20.55 -15.55 24.74
N PRO A 827 -21.43 -16.58 24.67
CA PRO A 827 -22.82 -16.33 24.27
C PRO A 827 -23.61 -15.42 25.23
N ASP A 828 -23.19 -15.29 26.46
CA ASP A 828 -23.89 -14.54 27.51
C ASP A 828 -23.23 -13.20 27.84
N TYR A 829 -21.93 -13.05 27.59
CA TYR A 829 -21.18 -11.86 27.99
C TYR A 829 -19.91 -11.66 27.18
N GLY A 830 -19.53 -10.41 26.96
CA GLY A 830 -18.31 -10.05 26.26
C GLY A 830 -17.66 -8.77 26.76
N VAL A 831 -16.43 -8.56 26.35
CA VAL A 831 -15.64 -7.36 26.59
C VAL A 831 -14.97 -6.95 25.29
N ALA A 832 -15.31 -5.76 24.78
CA ALA A 832 -14.69 -5.18 23.60
C ALA A 832 -13.72 -4.05 23.98
N LEU A 833 -12.60 -3.96 23.27
CA LEU A 833 -11.65 -2.86 23.32
C LEU A 833 -11.80 -2.06 22.03
N LEU A 834 -12.30 -0.83 22.14
CA LEU A 834 -12.53 0.11 21.04
C LEU A 834 -11.39 1.11 20.92
N ASN A 835 -11.17 1.68 19.74
CA ASN A 835 -10.19 2.76 19.56
C ASN A 835 -10.54 3.71 18.40
N ASP A 836 -9.89 4.87 18.37
CA ASP A 836 -10.14 5.91 17.37
C ASP A 836 -9.03 6.07 16.30
N CYS A 837 -7.89 5.34 16.44
CA CYS A 837 -6.77 5.50 15.51
C CYS A 837 -5.67 4.44 15.61
N LYS A 838 -5.87 3.37 16.37
CA LYS A 838 -4.90 2.30 16.54
C LYS A 838 -5.28 1.09 15.69
N TYR A 839 -4.29 0.28 15.30
CA TYR A 839 -4.48 -0.89 14.44
C TYR A 839 -3.78 -2.14 14.96
N GLY A 840 -2.62 -2.00 15.61
CA GLY A 840 -1.84 -3.11 16.16
C GLY A 840 -2.45 -3.63 17.45
N HIS A 841 -2.88 -4.88 17.45
CA HIS A 841 -3.51 -5.57 18.60
C HIS A 841 -2.90 -6.95 18.78
N SER A 842 -3.09 -7.50 19.95
CA SER A 842 -2.88 -8.92 20.23
C SER A 842 -4.03 -9.45 21.07
N ALA A 843 -4.39 -10.72 20.84
CA ALA A 843 -5.36 -11.44 21.64
C ALA A 843 -4.79 -12.81 21.97
N LEU A 844 -4.36 -13.00 23.21
CA LEU A 844 -3.79 -14.26 23.66
C LEU A 844 -4.50 -14.74 24.92
N GLY A 845 -5.13 -15.92 24.85
CA GLY A 845 -5.96 -16.43 25.91
C GLY A 845 -7.14 -15.49 26.19
N HIS A 846 -7.19 -14.94 27.39
CA HIS A 846 -8.22 -14.02 27.85
C HIS A 846 -7.81 -12.54 27.80
N VAL A 847 -6.63 -12.22 27.23
CA VAL A 847 -6.07 -10.87 27.25
C VAL A 847 -6.28 -10.17 25.91
N LEU A 848 -6.92 -9.00 25.93
CA LEU A 848 -6.92 -8.03 24.84
C LEU A 848 -5.77 -7.04 25.05
N ASP A 849 -4.92 -6.86 24.05
CA ASP A 849 -3.73 -6.02 24.14
C ASP A 849 -3.69 -5.03 22.96
N LEU A 850 -3.37 -3.79 23.26
CA LEU A 850 -3.30 -2.68 22.29
C LEU A 850 -1.90 -2.09 22.26
N ASN A 851 -1.29 -2.10 21.06
CA ASN A 851 -0.02 -1.45 20.84
C ASN A 851 -0.25 0.06 20.62
N LEU A 852 0.17 0.87 21.58
CA LEU A 852 -0.08 2.32 21.56
C LEU A 852 0.94 3.07 20.72
N LEU A 853 2.23 2.79 20.92
CA LEU A 853 3.33 3.48 20.27
C LEU A 853 4.55 2.56 20.16
N ARG A 854 5.35 2.77 19.11
CA ARG A 854 6.70 2.23 19.01
C ARG A 854 7.62 3.23 18.34
N SER A 855 8.89 3.25 18.75
CA SER A 855 9.88 4.22 18.26
C SER A 855 11.14 3.53 17.75
N PRO A 856 11.08 2.81 16.64
CA PRO A 856 12.26 2.27 15.98
C PRO A 856 13.15 3.40 15.46
N SER A 857 14.43 3.09 15.20
CA SER A 857 15.42 4.08 14.73
C SER A 857 15.74 4.00 13.23
N TYR A 858 15.15 3.04 12.50
CA TYR A 858 15.37 2.84 11.06
C TYR A 858 14.05 2.50 10.35
N PRO A 859 13.80 3.07 9.14
CA PRO A 859 14.62 4.06 8.43
C PRO A 859 14.46 5.49 8.93
N ASP A 860 13.49 5.76 9.84
CA ASP A 860 13.27 7.05 10.46
C ASP A 860 13.82 7.05 11.90
N PRO A 861 14.95 7.71 12.17
CA PRO A 861 15.51 7.77 13.52
C PRO A 861 14.68 8.63 14.50
N GLU A 862 13.71 9.37 14.01
CA GLU A 862 12.80 10.22 14.82
C GLU A 862 11.40 9.60 14.97
N ALA A 863 11.20 8.37 14.50
CA ALA A 863 9.91 7.72 14.46
C ALA A 863 9.18 7.78 15.81
N ASP A 864 7.95 8.32 15.79
CA ASP A 864 7.03 8.46 16.94
C ASP A 864 7.55 9.24 18.17
N ARG A 865 8.73 9.85 18.12
CA ARG A 865 9.24 10.72 19.20
C ARG A 865 8.58 12.10 19.16
N ALA A 866 7.33 12.16 19.61
CA ALA A 866 6.46 13.32 19.47
C ALA A 866 5.33 13.31 20.51
N VAL A 867 4.49 14.34 20.46
CA VAL A 867 3.22 14.34 21.18
C VAL A 867 2.16 13.59 20.38
N HIS A 868 1.49 12.64 21.02
CA HIS A 868 0.44 11.82 20.47
C HIS A 868 -0.86 12.00 21.23
N THR A 869 -1.99 12.04 20.52
CA THR A 869 -3.33 12.05 21.13
C THR A 869 -4.16 10.92 20.55
N PHE A 870 -4.80 10.13 21.39
CA PHE A 870 -5.63 9.01 20.97
C PHE A 870 -6.65 8.66 22.06
N THR A 871 -7.74 8.02 21.64
CA THR A 871 -8.79 7.56 22.54
C THR A 871 -9.03 6.07 22.32
N TYR A 872 -9.17 5.33 23.40
CA TYR A 872 -9.70 3.98 23.38
C TYR A 872 -10.76 3.81 24.47
N ALA A 873 -11.55 2.74 24.42
CA ALA A 873 -12.59 2.50 25.39
C ALA A 873 -12.77 1.00 25.64
N LEU A 874 -13.07 0.66 26.88
CA LEU A 874 -13.50 -0.68 27.29
C LEU A 874 -15.03 -0.74 27.30
N TYR A 875 -15.60 -1.76 26.66
CA TYR A 875 -17.03 -1.97 26.56
C TYR A 875 -17.41 -3.38 27.05
N PRO A 876 -17.73 -3.52 28.34
CA PRO A 876 -18.39 -4.72 28.84
C PRO A 876 -19.83 -4.78 28.33
N HIS A 877 -20.28 -5.95 27.86
CA HIS A 877 -21.59 -6.07 27.22
C HIS A 877 -22.25 -7.44 27.42
N GLU A 878 -23.56 -7.45 27.35
CA GLU A 878 -24.39 -8.66 27.34
C GLU A 878 -24.31 -9.34 25.96
N GLY A 879 -24.26 -10.67 25.95
CA GLY A 879 -24.22 -11.48 24.75
C GLY A 879 -22.90 -11.40 23.97
N ASP A 880 -22.92 -11.88 22.75
CA ASP A 880 -21.76 -11.84 21.85
C ASP A 880 -21.62 -10.50 21.12
N VAL A 881 -20.55 -10.38 20.31
CA VAL A 881 -20.22 -9.18 19.52
C VAL A 881 -21.37 -8.67 18.64
N VAL A 882 -22.21 -9.58 18.12
CA VAL A 882 -23.35 -9.27 17.24
C VAL A 882 -24.53 -8.80 18.08
N HIS A 883 -24.88 -9.51 19.12
CA HIS A 883 -26.00 -9.16 20.03
C HIS A 883 -25.78 -7.77 20.64
N ALA A 884 -24.56 -7.50 21.12
CA ALA A 884 -24.20 -6.23 21.72
C ALA A 884 -24.09 -5.05 20.72
N GLY A 885 -24.02 -5.34 19.44
CA GLY A 885 -23.83 -4.33 18.41
C GLY A 885 -22.52 -3.55 18.58
N VAL A 886 -21.43 -4.24 18.93
CA VAL A 886 -20.13 -3.63 19.23
C VAL A 886 -19.66 -2.69 18.12
N TYR A 887 -19.90 -3.04 16.85
CA TYR A 887 -19.56 -2.19 15.71
C TYR A 887 -20.15 -0.77 15.81
N ARG A 888 -21.40 -0.63 16.35
CA ARG A 888 -22.03 0.68 16.52
C ARG A 888 -21.23 1.55 17.49
N LYS A 889 -20.79 0.96 18.62
CA LYS A 889 -19.96 1.68 19.61
C LYS A 889 -18.61 2.07 19.04
N GLY A 890 -18.01 1.22 18.19
CA GLY A 890 -16.81 1.55 17.43
C GLY A 890 -17.02 2.76 16.50
N TYR A 891 -18.12 2.78 15.75
CA TYR A 891 -18.46 3.94 14.91
C TYR A 891 -18.80 5.19 15.73
N GLU A 892 -19.54 5.09 16.83
CA GLU A 892 -19.89 6.22 17.70
C GLU A 892 -18.65 6.90 18.27
N LEU A 893 -17.62 6.12 18.65
CA LEU A 893 -16.33 6.65 19.11
C LEU A 893 -15.57 7.42 18.03
N ASN A 894 -15.69 6.98 16.76
CA ASN A 894 -14.95 7.54 15.62
C ASN A 894 -15.71 8.65 14.88
N VAL A 895 -17.03 8.71 14.98
CA VAL A 895 -17.93 9.64 14.29
C VAL A 895 -18.84 10.33 15.31
N PRO A 896 -18.37 11.37 15.99
CA PRO A 896 -19.18 12.12 16.95
C PRO A 896 -20.29 12.89 16.25
N LEU A 897 -21.34 13.29 16.99
CA LEU A 897 -22.32 14.26 16.52
C LEU A 897 -21.60 15.59 16.20
N THR A 898 -21.99 16.19 15.06
CA THR A 898 -21.47 17.52 14.69
C THR A 898 -22.49 18.61 15.05
N LEU A 899 -22.08 19.57 15.83
CA LEU A 899 -22.88 20.72 16.25
C LEU A 899 -22.39 21.98 15.55
N VAL A 900 -23.31 22.71 14.92
CA VAL A 900 -23.03 23.98 14.24
C VAL A 900 -24.12 25.02 14.55
N GLU A 901 -23.79 26.30 14.47
CA GLU A 901 -24.78 27.37 14.48
C GLU A 901 -25.33 27.57 13.07
N ALA A 902 -26.65 27.67 12.95
CA ALA A 902 -27.29 27.93 11.69
C ALA A 902 -27.00 29.37 11.21
N GLN A 903 -26.67 29.51 9.93
CA GLN A 903 -26.50 30.80 9.27
C GLN A 903 -27.88 31.45 8.99
N GLU A 904 -27.89 32.72 8.61
CA GLU A 904 -29.14 33.37 8.19
C GLU A 904 -29.75 32.62 7.01
N PRO A 905 -31.10 32.36 7.04
CA PRO A 905 -31.77 31.65 5.96
C PRO A 905 -31.75 32.47 4.67
N PRO A 906 -31.61 31.79 3.51
CA PRO A 906 -31.77 32.46 2.23
C PRO A 906 -33.21 32.98 2.08
N ALA A 907 -33.43 34.00 1.25
CA ALA A 907 -34.74 34.59 1.00
C ALA A 907 -35.77 33.65 0.34
N SER A 908 -35.37 32.42 -0.05
CA SER A 908 -36.23 31.38 -0.64
C SER A 908 -36.76 30.41 0.41
N ALA A 909 -37.84 29.71 0.12
CA ALA A 909 -38.65 28.88 1.02
C ALA A 909 -37.85 27.98 2.00
N VAL A 910 -38.30 28.03 3.27
CA VAL A 910 -37.88 27.11 4.33
C VAL A 910 -38.21 25.66 3.95
N ARG A 911 -37.30 24.72 4.14
CA ARG A 911 -37.53 23.31 3.90
C ARG A 911 -37.67 22.54 5.22
N GLU A 912 -38.53 21.55 5.23
CA GLU A 912 -38.65 20.66 6.40
C GLU A 912 -37.38 19.85 6.57
N PRO A 913 -36.98 19.50 7.80
CA PRO A 913 -35.83 18.61 8.08
C PRO A 913 -36.06 17.25 7.43
N VAL A 914 -34.99 16.71 6.84
CA VAL A 914 -35.03 15.45 6.09
C VAL A 914 -34.05 14.45 6.68
N GLN A 915 -34.49 13.21 6.86
CA GLN A 915 -33.61 12.04 6.99
C GLN A 915 -33.24 11.60 5.56
N LEU A 916 -31.99 11.87 5.13
CA LEU A 916 -31.60 11.63 3.74
C LEU A 916 -31.73 10.16 3.35
N VAL A 917 -31.25 9.24 4.18
CA VAL A 917 -31.33 7.78 4.02
C VAL A 917 -31.66 7.14 5.36
N GLY A 918 -32.56 6.18 5.38
CA GLY A 918 -32.91 5.36 6.53
C GLY A 918 -32.81 3.87 6.20
N VAL A 919 -32.40 3.05 7.16
CA VAL A 919 -32.35 1.59 7.06
C VAL A 919 -33.00 1.00 8.30
N ASP A 920 -33.93 0.04 8.11
CA ASP A 920 -34.70 -0.55 9.20
C ASP A 920 -34.06 -1.80 9.85
N HIS A 921 -32.90 -2.26 9.38
CA HIS A 921 -32.22 -3.45 9.89
C HIS A 921 -31.02 -3.10 10.76
N PRO A 922 -30.92 -3.67 11.99
CA PRO A 922 -29.86 -3.32 12.95
C PRO A 922 -28.44 -3.70 12.51
N HIS A 923 -28.28 -4.66 11.61
CA HIS A 923 -26.98 -5.14 11.12
C HIS A 923 -26.69 -4.71 9.68
N VAL A 924 -27.32 -3.68 9.18
CA VAL A 924 -26.99 -3.09 7.88
C VAL A 924 -26.46 -1.67 8.10
N MET A 925 -25.20 -1.47 7.79
CA MET A 925 -24.52 -0.17 7.87
C MET A 925 -24.61 0.57 6.54
N VAL A 926 -24.81 1.88 6.61
CA VAL A 926 -24.62 2.80 5.47
C VAL A 926 -23.20 3.38 5.59
N GLU A 927 -22.29 2.88 4.78
CA GLU A 927 -20.88 3.30 4.84
C GLU A 927 -20.67 4.61 4.11
N ALA A 928 -21.25 4.80 2.93
CA ALA A 928 -21.09 6.02 2.15
C ALA A 928 -22.40 6.53 1.57
N VAL A 929 -22.57 7.85 1.57
CA VAL A 929 -23.61 8.58 0.83
C VAL A 929 -22.93 9.71 0.09
N LYS A 930 -23.00 9.69 -1.24
CA LYS A 930 -22.32 10.66 -2.10
C LYS A 930 -23.07 10.89 -3.41
N LYS A 931 -22.74 11.94 -4.13
CA LYS A 931 -23.15 12.07 -5.53
C LYS A 931 -22.31 11.11 -6.39
N ALA A 932 -22.95 10.51 -7.40
CA ALA A 932 -22.24 9.65 -8.36
C ALA A 932 -21.13 10.41 -9.10
N GLU A 933 -20.08 9.68 -9.46
CA GLU A 933 -18.94 10.25 -10.20
C GLU A 933 -19.32 10.78 -11.58
N ASP A 934 -20.18 10.05 -12.31
CA ASP A 934 -20.49 10.31 -13.72
C ASP A 934 -21.95 10.78 -13.97
N SER A 935 -22.75 10.99 -12.92
CA SER A 935 -24.18 11.32 -13.10
C SER A 935 -24.80 12.04 -11.91
N ASP A 936 -26.02 12.53 -12.08
CA ASP A 936 -26.81 13.21 -11.03
C ASP A 936 -27.63 12.19 -10.21
N HIS A 937 -26.98 11.13 -9.73
CA HIS A 937 -27.59 10.16 -8.82
C HIS A 937 -26.97 10.27 -7.44
N LEU A 938 -27.76 9.99 -6.41
CA LEU A 938 -27.26 9.76 -5.06
C LEU A 938 -26.81 8.31 -4.96
N ILE A 939 -25.56 8.09 -4.62
CA ILE A 939 -24.97 6.78 -4.32
C ILE A 939 -25.11 6.50 -2.84
N VAL A 940 -25.58 5.29 -2.51
CA VAL A 940 -25.61 4.76 -1.14
C VAL A 940 -24.92 3.42 -1.14
N ARG A 941 -23.81 3.30 -0.36
CA ARG A 941 -23.10 2.04 -0.17
C ARG A 941 -23.43 1.49 1.20
N LEU A 942 -23.89 0.23 1.22
CA LEU A 942 -24.33 -0.46 2.42
C LEU A 942 -23.58 -1.78 2.55
N TYR A 943 -23.46 -2.28 3.78
CA TYR A 943 -22.97 -3.63 4.00
C TYR A 943 -23.63 -4.30 5.22
N GLU A 944 -23.68 -5.63 5.20
CA GLU A 944 -24.12 -6.45 6.33
C GLU A 944 -22.96 -6.67 7.30
N THR A 945 -23.16 -6.38 8.59
CA THR A 945 -22.07 -6.26 9.60
C THR A 945 -21.89 -7.49 10.49
N ALA A 946 -22.86 -8.41 10.52
CA ALA A 946 -22.94 -9.50 11.51
C ALA A 946 -22.54 -10.87 10.96
N GLY A 947 -22.28 -10.98 9.64
CA GLY A 947 -22.04 -12.27 8.99
C GLY A 947 -23.30 -13.13 8.87
N THR A 948 -24.46 -12.50 8.72
CA THR A 948 -25.78 -13.16 8.63
C THR A 948 -26.49 -12.80 7.33
N ALA A 949 -27.52 -13.57 6.97
CA ALA A 949 -28.42 -13.15 5.92
C ALA A 949 -29.38 -12.08 6.47
N ALA A 950 -29.49 -10.95 5.78
CA ALA A 950 -30.34 -9.84 6.21
C ALA A 950 -31.31 -9.42 5.10
N ARG A 951 -32.47 -8.89 5.55
CA ARG A 951 -33.44 -8.23 4.68
C ARG A 951 -33.71 -6.86 5.26
N ALA A 952 -33.38 -5.81 4.53
CA ALA A 952 -33.49 -4.43 4.97
C ALA A 952 -34.27 -3.58 3.99
N THR A 953 -35.11 -2.69 4.51
CA THR A 953 -35.74 -1.62 3.73
C THR A 953 -34.88 -0.37 3.81
N VAL A 954 -34.43 0.09 2.66
CA VAL A 954 -33.75 1.39 2.53
C VAL A 954 -34.79 2.42 2.12
N ARG A 955 -34.86 3.51 2.89
CA ARG A 955 -35.78 4.61 2.66
C ARG A 955 -35.01 5.89 2.35
N PHE A 956 -35.46 6.62 1.35
CA PHE A 956 -34.96 7.96 1.00
C PHE A 956 -35.93 9.00 1.52
N GLY A 957 -35.44 10.04 2.15
CA GLY A 957 -36.25 11.15 2.64
C GLY A 957 -36.84 12.07 1.55
N LEU A 958 -36.38 11.85 0.31
CA LEU A 958 -36.83 12.57 -0.86
C LEU A 958 -37.41 11.58 -1.90
N PRO A 959 -38.42 12.00 -2.71
CA PRO A 959 -38.91 11.16 -3.79
C PRO A 959 -37.85 10.86 -4.82
N CYS A 960 -37.81 9.61 -5.28
CA CYS A 960 -36.89 9.17 -6.31
C CYS A 960 -37.64 8.78 -7.57
N ALA A 961 -37.15 9.23 -8.72
CA ALA A 961 -37.67 8.83 -10.03
C ALA A 961 -37.25 7.38 -10.37
N ALA A 962 -36.10 6.96 -9.91
CA ALA A 962 -35.63 5.58 -10.03
C ALA A 962 -34.64 5.25 -8.89
N ILE A 963 -34.68 3.98 -8.44
CA ILE A 963 -33.70 3.39 -7.56
C ILE A 963 -33.16 2.15 -8.28
N GLU A 964 -31.84 2.08 -8.45
CA GLU A 964 -31.16 1.04 -9.21
C GLU A 964 -30.08 0.38 -8.33
N GLU A 965 -29.82 -0.91 -8.55
CA GLU A 965 -28.63 -1.58 -8.04
C GLU A 965 -27.44 -1.22 -8.94
N ALA A 966 -26.29 -1.02 -8.33
CA ALA A 966 -25.04 -0.71 -9.04
C ALA A 966 -23.88 -1.59 -8.56
N ASP A 967 -22.86 -1.72 -9.39
CA ASP A 967 -21.57 -2.27 -8.98
C ASP A 967 -20.78 -1.26 -8.10
N LEU A 968 -19.60 -1.64 -7.61
CA LEU A 968 -18.77 -0.74 -6.80
C LEU A 968 -18.20 0.45 -7.59
N LEU A 969 -18.18 0.36 -8.93
CA LEU A 969 -17.78 1.44 -9.84
C LEU A 969 -18.94 2.38 -10.19
N GLU A 970 -20.11 2.19 -9.53
CA GLU A 970 -21.35 2.97 -9.71
C GLU A 970 -22.06 2.72 -11.05
N ASN A 971 -21.67 1.69 -11.82
CA ASN A 971 -22.39 1.31 -13.04
C ASN A 971 -23.72 0.62 -12.69
N PRO A 972 -24.84 0.97 -13.36
CA PRO A 972 -26.14 0.35 -13.09
C PRO A 972 -26.14 -1.13 -13.49
N ILE A 973 -26.67 -1.98 -12.60
CA ILE A 973 -26.87 -3.42 -12.83
C ILE A 973 -28.32 -3.68 -13.22
N GLY A 974 -29.28 -3.02 -12.53
CA GLY A 974 -30.69 -3.20 -12.79
C GLY A 974 -31.56 -2.25 -11.98
N VAL A 975 -32.77 -2.00 -12.48
CA VAL A 975 -33.76 -1.17 -11.80
C VAL A 975 -34.42 -1.98 -10.68
N LEU A 976 -34.35 -1.47 -9.46
CA LEU A 976 -35.00 -2.04 -8.28
C LEU A 976 -36.43 -1.45 -8.07
N ARG A 977 -36.58 -0.17 -8.34
CA ARG A 977 -37.86 0.56 -8.15
C ARG A 977 -37.95 1.76 -9.08
N GLU A 978 -39.11 1.92 -9.73
CA GLU A 978 -39.50 3.16 -10.42
C GLU A 978 -40.48 3.95 -9.56
N ASN A 979 -40.33 5.26 -9.51
CA ASN A 979 -41.17 6.20 -8.80
C ASN A 979 -41.50 5.78 -7.35
N GLY A 980 -40.62 6.06 -6.45
CA GLY A 980 -40.78 5.74 -5.03
C GLY A 980 -39.64 6.22 -4.17
N SER A 981 -39.80 6.07 -2.85
CA SER A 981 -38.79 6.49 -1.86
C SER A 981 -38.26 5.35 -1.01
N GLN A 982 -38.54 4.10 -1.36
CA GLN A 982 -38.03 2.95 -0.60
C GLN A 982 -37.84 1.73 -1.48
N VAL A 983 -36.88 0.88 -1.06
CA VAL A 983 -36.58 -0.39 -1.70
C VAL A 983 -36.20 -1.44 -0.64
N GLU A 984 -36.64 -2.69 -0.84
CA GLU A 984 -36.21 -3.83 -0.02
C GLU A 984 -34.97 -4.47 -0.66
N LEU A 985 -33.93 -4.65 0.13
CA LEU A 985 -32.67 -5.32 -0.25
C LEU A 985 -32.48 -6.58 0.57
N ARG A 986 -31.89 -7.60 -0.07
CA ARG A 986 -31.41 -8.81 0.60
C ARG A 986 -29.91 -8.82 0.60
N PHE A 987 -29.33 -9.15 1.74
CA PHE A 987 -27.88 -9.25 1.92
C PHE A 987 -27.50 -10.70 2.26
N ALA A 988 -26.46 -11.19 1.65
CA ALA A 988 -25.69 -12.33 2.13
C ALA A 988 -24.77 -11.89 3.29
N PRO A 989 -24.18 -12.83 4.04
CA PRO A 989 -23.20 -12.51 5.10
C PRO A 989 -22.07 -11.61 4.60
N PHE A 990 -21.84 -10.48 5.29
CA PHE A 990 -20.82 -9.47 4.97
C PHE A 990 -20.92 -8.88 3.56
N GLU A 991 -22.07 -8.97 2.92
CA GLU A 991 -22.23 -8.46 1.56
C GLU A 991 -22.26 -6.93 1.54
N VAL A 992 -21.46 -6.35 0.63
CA VAL A 992 -21.46 -4.94 0.27
C VAL A 992 -22.38 -4.73 -0.94
N LYS A 993 -23.31 -3.78 -0.84
CA LYS A 993 -24.19 -3.35 -1.95
C LYS A 993 -24.08 -1.87 -2.21
N THR A 994 -24.15 -1.51 -3.47
CA THR A 994 -24.27 -0.13 -3.92
C THR A 994 -25.62 0.05 -4.60
N ILE A 995 -26.33 1.09 -4.20
CA ILE A 995 -27.56 1.54 -4.90
C ILE A 995 -27.37 2.98 -5.33
N ARG A 996 -28.02 3.31 -6.44
CA ARG A 996 -28.06 4.66 -6.99
C ARG A 996 -29.51 5.13 -7.11
N ALA A 997 -29.81 6.32 -6.61
CA ALA A 997 -31.14 6.91 -6.62
C ALA A 997 -31.13 8.22 -7.40
N ARG A 998 -32.06 8.34 -8.38
CA ARG A 998 -32.28 9.58 -9.08
C ARG A 998 -33.38 10.34 -8.33
N ILE A 999 -32.96 11.34 -7.54
CA ILE A 999 -33.87 12.20 -6.79
C ILE A 999 -34.75 12.97 -7.77
N SER A 1000 -36.08 12.98 -7.54
CA SER A 1000 -37.02 13.80 -8.30
C SER A 1000 -36.88 15.25 -7.86
N GLY A 1001 -36.60 16.15 -8.81
CA GLY A 1001 -36.42 17.58 -8.56
C GLY A 1001 -37.69 18.27 -8.09
#